data_53e07d42756bbd10e19a037185dfe1bf
#
_entry.id   53e07d42756bbd10e19a037185dfe1bf
#
_cell.length_a   1.000
_cell.length_b   1.000
_cell.length_c   1.000
_cell.angle_alpha   90.00
_cell.angle_beta   90.00
_cell.angle_gamma   90.00
#
_symmetry.space_group_name_H-M   'P 1'
#
loop_
_entity.id
_entity.type
_entity.pdbx_description
1 polymer ?
#
loop_
_entity_poly.entity_id
_entity_poly.type
_entity_poly.pdbx_seq_one_letter_code
_entity_poly.pdbx_strand_id
1 'polypeptide(L)'
;LPDFTTGYFTDMRFLSLFGGNAPAVAVLAACLPVAALAQATNSSSGLAVHLSVANRFLNGTTDGHVTVMFAPEGTDPLEDTDVTSSPNLFFGMNVFGVAPAGTITMASTSIINTVTGVWGFPVVSLDDVPAGNYSVQAFFTKYEKVNRSDGSSISVHFPCGDGAPNVDGFGSLTTAILNVSITGDPQTVNLVFNNITATEAFTGKEIGGCSQGNYEDTETMKYVKIRSEALSKFWGRSMYVGANIVLPSGYDANDTTTRYPVIYSQGHWPADSGPFRYPTANFSEAWDNGTIPGENGQPDRPTPKMILVALRHETPFYDDSYAANTANLGPWGDAINDELIPYIEKNFNTIPEPYARIQLGGSTGGWESIANVIFRPDLFGACFSSYPDSLDFHRHQDIPLYTNTNAYLRPNGSAIPSIRDFENGTQVVLATVAQENHWELTFGTSSRSSLQWDVWNSVFGVQGLNGYPLEPWNKITGEIYPAAVEYWRHMDLTDYIVTNWNNSYNLGEILRGRLYVYVGSWDDYFLNEGVQEFQTRTDAAGGPGWANVTILPEKPHGGNYQDREIWDYLELVYNWIQDHGPNGTTPLPSNVTVSSSRGNNFTEVLAYGGHQAALKRQAPPSITGGDHCDGAGGCVFQGSVGRWDPGVELEAQWVVGGKPVGEAFGVAQGEALSYAPTTATKRSSIQLWVTGRKLGYVDETRKSNGIMLKR
;
A
#
# COMPACT_ATOMS: atom_id res chain seq x y z
N LEU A 1 -31.99 -17.51 8.13
CA LEU A 1 -31.03 -16.42 7.96
C LEU A 1 -30.25 -16.68 6.68
N PRO A 2 -30.30 -15.84 5.66
CA PRO A 2 -29.59 -16.08 4.42
C PRO A 2 -28.12 -15.71 4.59
N ASP A 3 -27.26 -16.58 4.08
CA ASP A 3 -25.84 -16.35 3.88
C ASP A 3 -25.65 -15.14 2.96
N PHE A 4 -25.09 -14.07 3.48
CA PHE A 4 -24.50 -12.98 2.71
C PHE A 4 -23.00 -12.97 2.95
N THR A 5 -22.30 -13.74 2.12
CA THR A 5 -20.83 -13.58 1.98
C THR A 5 -20.60 -12.63 0.82
N THR A 6 -20.57 -11.34 1.09
CA THR A 6 -19.92 -10.35 0.21
C THR A 6 -18.52 -10.11 0.77
N GLY A 7 -17.59 -10.95 0.34
CA GLY A 7 -16.18 -10.76 0.64
C GLY A 7 -15.55 -9.78 -0.33
N TYR A 8 -15.13 -8.62 0.14
CA TYR A 8 -14.29 -7.70 -0.61
C TYR A 8 -12.88 -7.71 -0.04
N PHE A 9 -11.90 -8.07 -0.86
CA PHE A 9 -10.45 -7.82 -0.77
C PHE A 9 -9.72 -7.96 0.59
N THR A 10 -10.32 -8.53 1.60
CA THR A 10 -9.64 -8.78 2.88
C THR A 10 -9.30 -10.23 3.12
N ASP A 11 -9.63 -11.12 2.19
CA ASP A 11 -9.32 -12.54 2.32
C ASP A 11 -8.84 -13.11 0.98
N MET A 12 -7.53 -13.10 0.74
CA MET A 12 -6.95 -14.11 -0.13
C MET A 12 -7.04 -15.47 0.59
N ARG A 13 -8.25 -16.04 0.66
CA ARG A 13 -8.45 -17.42 1.08
C ARG A 13 -8.34 -18.31 -0.13
N PHE A 14 -7.24 -19.02 -0.24
CA PHE A 14 -7.26 -20.27 -0.98
C PHE A 14 -8.13 -21.27 -0.22
N LEU A 15 -9.31 -21.52 -0.76
CA LEU A 15 -10.10 -22.69 -0.41
C LEU A 15 -9.32 -23.94 -0.83
N SER A 16 -8.76 -24.66 0.13
CA SER A 16 -8.41 -26.05 -0.08
C SER A 16 -9.69 -26.85 -0.30
N LEU A 17 -10.08 -27.03 -1.54
CA LEU A 17 -11.19 -27.89 -1.93
C LEU A 17 -10.79 -29.35 -1.75
N PHE A 18 -11.45 -30.00 -0.82
CA PHE A 18 -11.50 -31.46 -0.68
C PHE A 18 -12.02 -32.12 -1.97
N GLY A 19 -11.36 -33.22 -2.33
CA GLY A 19 -11.51 -34.03 -3.47
C GLY A 19 -12.93 -34.24 -4.04
N GLY A 20 -13.03 -33.98 -5.32
CA GLY A 20 -14.12 -34.41 -6.18
C GLY A 20 -13.64 -34.39 -7.61
N ASN A 21 -13.52 -35.58 -8.22
CA ASN A 21 -13.14 -35.77 -9.60
C ASN A 21 -13.98 -34.95 -10.57
N ALA A 22 -13.37 -33.98 -11.23
CA ALA A 22 -13.87 -33.39 -12.45
C ALA A 22 -12.75 -33.37 -13.52
N PRO A 23 -13.09 -33.57 -14.82
CA PRO A 23 -12.08 -33.82 -15.83
C PRO A 23 -11.27 -32.60 -16.16
N ALA A 24 -9.96 -32.79 -16.28
CA ALA A 24 -8.99 -31.78 -16.68
C ALA A 24 -9.38 -31.18 -18.04
N VAL A 25 -9.78 -29.91 -18.03
CA VAL A 25 -9.75 -29.07 -19.22
C VAL A 25 -8.36 -28.39 -19.21
N ALA A 26 -7.50 -28.86 -20.10
CA ALA A 26 -6.21 -28.25 -20.31
C ALA A 26 -6.43 -26.85 -20.93
N VAL A 27 -6.38 -25.82 -20.12
CA VAL A 27 -6.22 -24.45 -20.58
C VAL A 27 -4.74 -24.30 -20.92
N LEU A 28 -4.42 -24.28 -22.21
CA LEU A 28 -3.10 -23.84 -22.68
C LEU A 28 -2.94 -22.36 -22.27
N ALA A 29 -2.24 -22.12 -21.18
CA ALA A 29 -1.70 -20.82 -20.89
C ALA A 29 -0.67 -20.48 -21.97
N ALA A 30 -1.05 -19.69 -22.96
CA ALA A 30 -0.14 -19.13 -23.92
C ALA A 30 0.75 -18.11 -23.18
N CYS A 31 1.96 -18.53 -22.80
CA CYS A 31 3.02 -17.63 -22.44
C CYS A 31 3.32 -16.73 -23.64
N LEU A 32 2.72 -15.55 -23.69
CA LEU A 32 3.13 -14.51 -24.61
C LEU A 32 4.45 -13.92 -24.07
N PRO A 33 5.52 -13.92 -24.86
CA PRO A 33 6.78 -13.29 -24.45
C PRO A 33 6.55 -11.78 -24.32
N VAL A 34 7.04 -11.18 -23.24
CA VAL A 34 7.12 -9.72 -23.00
C VAL A 34 8.17 -9.08 -23.94
N ALA A 35 8.14 -9.40 -25.19
CA ALA A 35 8.98 -8.82 -26.23
C ALA A 35 8.14 -8.40 -27.43
N ALA A 36 7.18 -7.50 -27.20
CA ALA A 36 6.51 -6.79 -28.28
C ALA A 36 5.82 -5.52 -27.80
N LEU A 37 6.57 -4.59 -27.22
CA LEU A 37 6.29 -3.17 -27.40
C LEU A 37 6.87 -2.78 -28.78
N ALA A 38 6.45 -3.49 -29.82
CA ALA A 38 6.76 -3.18 -31.20
C ALA A 38 5.46 -2.81 -31.89
N GLN A 39 5.34 -1.50 -32.17
CA GLN A 39 4.52 -0.91 -33.25
C GLN A 39 3.18 -1.64 -33.52
N ALA A 40 2.16 -1.31 -32.72
CA ALA A 40 0.79 -1.48 -33.17
C ALA A 40 0.59 -0.57 -34.39
N THR A 41 0.35 -1.17 -35.52
CA THR A 41 -0.18 -0.47 -36.69
C THR A 41 -1.51 0.17 -36.32
N ASN A 42 -1.65 1.45 -36.53
CA ASN A 42 -2.83 2.27 -36.27
C ASN A 42 -4.12 1.65 -36.84
N SER A 43 -4.82 0.91 -36.01
CA SER A 43 -6.27 0.75 -36.11
C SER A 43 -6.82 1.00 -34.72
N SER A 44 -6.97 2.25 -34.33
CA SER A 44 -7.67 2.58 -33.10
C SER A 44 -9.10 2.06 -33.23
N SER A 45 -9.54 1.18 -32.34
CA SER A 45 -10.97 0.79 -32.27
C SER A 45 -11.83 2.00 -31.99
N GLY A 46 -11.24 3.05 -31.42
CA GLY A 46 -11.93 4.27 -31.07
C GLY A 46 -12.94 4.07 -29.93
N LEU A 47 -12.75 3.06 -29.07
CA LEU A 47 -13.59 2.88 -27.91
C LEU A 47 -13.35 4.01 -26.89
N ALA A 48 -14.42 4.67 -26.49
CA ALA A 48 -14.42 5.68 -25.45
C ALA A 48 -15.49 5.38 -24.41
N VAL A 49 -15.22 5.74 -23.15
CA VAL A 49 -16.21 5.71 -22.07
C VAL A 49 -16.49 7.15 -21.64
N HIS A 50 -17.73 7.59 -21.83
CA HIS A 50 -18.22 8.88 -21.36
C HIS A 50 -18.93 8.69 -20.01
N LEU A 51 -18.41 9.35 -19.01
CA LEU A 51 -18.92 9.30 -17.64
C LEU A 51 -19.51 10.65 -17.28
N SER A 52 -20.69 10.66 -16.72
CA SER A 52 -21.32 11.87 -16.19
C SER A 52 -21.63 11.70 -14.71
N VAL A 53 -21.53 12.78 -13.93
CA VAL A 53 -21.83 12.77 -12.50
C VAL A 53 -23.20 13.41 -12.29
N ALA A 54 -24.15 12.68 -11.68
CA ALA A 54 -25.44 13.26 -11.34
C ALA A 54 -25.28 14.41 -10.32
N ASN A 55 -25.92 15.53 -10.58
CA ASN A 55 -25.70 16.82 -9.90
C ASN A 55 -25.69 16.77 -8.37
N ARG A 56 -26.44 15.84 -7.78
CA ARG A 56 -26.61 15.72 -6.32
C ARG A 56 -25.43 15.07 -5.58
N PHE A 57 -24.45 14.49 -6.30
CA PHE A 57 -23.39 13.68 -5.69
C PHE A 57 -22.07 14.43 -5.45
N LEU A 58 -21.93 15.61 -6.04
CA LEU A 58 -20.79 16.49 -5.78
C LEU A 58 -21.30 17.86 -5.32
N ASN A 59 -20.76 18.35 -4.21
CA ASN A 59 -21.07 19.67 -3.66
C ASN A 59 -20.12 20.78 -4.19
N GLY A 60 -19.10 20.40 -4.95
CA GLY A 60 -18.09 21.28 -5.52
C GLY A 60 -17.19 20.49 -6.46
N THR A 61 -16.15 21.13 -6.98
CA THR A 61 -15.14 20.45 -7.81
C THR A 61 -14.35 19.46 -6.97
N THR A 62 -14.11 18.26 -7.52
CA THR A 62 -13.49 17.15 -6.82
C THR A 62 -12.43 16.49 -7.70
N ASP A 63 -11.28 16.23 -7.13
CA ASP A 63 -10.25 15.36 -7.72
C ASP A 63 -10.51 13.91 -7.32
N GLY A 64 -9.94 12.96 -8.05
CA GLY A 64 -10.02 11.56 -7.69
C GLY A 64 -9.47 10.63 -8.75
N HIS A 65 -9.81 9.36 -8.61
CA HIS A 65 -9.47 8.31 -9.57
C HIS A 65 -10.74 7.65 -10.09
N VAL A 66 -10.81 7.46 -11.40
CA VAL A 66 -11.92 6.73 -12.03
C VAL A 66 -11.40 5.40 -12.53
N THR A 67 -12.08 4.33 -12.12
CA THR A 67 -11.83 2.98 -12.62
C THR A 67 -13.06 2.51 -13.40
N VAL A 68 -12.85 1.96 -14.60
CA VAL A 68 -13.89 1.32 -15.41
C VAL A 68 -13.54 -0.16 -15.55
N MET A 69 -14.51 -1.02 -15.26
CA MET A 69 -14.35 -2.47 -15.32
C MET A 69 -15.27 -3.05 -16.38
N PHE A 70 -14.72 -3.94 -17.21
CA PHE A 70 -15.43 -4.74 -18.20
C PHE A 70 -15.35 -6.19 -17.75
N ALA A 71 -16.45 -6.73 -17.26
CA ALA A 71 -16.59 -8.12 -16.87
C ALA A 71 -17.33 -8.95 -17.93
N PRO A 72 -17.26 -10.27 -17.93
CA PRO A 72 -18.11 -11.11 -18.79
C PRO A 72 -19.59 -10.75 -18.62
N GLU A 73 -20.36 -10.79 -19.72
CA GLU A 73 -21.79 -10.44 -19.69
C GLU A 73 -22.54 -11.25 -18.64
N GLY A 74 -23.32 -10.56 -17.81
CA GLY A 74 -24.13 -11.17 -16.76
C GLY A 74 -23.41 -11.43 -15.43
N THR A 75 -22.13 -11.05 -15.32
CA THR A 75 -21.38 -11.08 -14.04
C THR A 75 -21.28 -9.69 -13.43
N ASP A 76 -21.12 -9.63 -12.11
CA ASP A 76 -20.83 -8.37 -11.41
C ASP A 76 -19.34 -8.03 -11.62
N PRO A 77 -19.00 -6.83 -12.10
CA PRO A 77 -17.61 -6.43 -12.27
C PRO A 77 -16.76 -6.45 -11.00
N LEU A 78 -17.37 -6.39 -9.81
CA LEU A 78 -16.66 -6.47 -8.52
C LEU A 78 -16.49 -7.89 -7.97
N GLU A 79 -17.21 -8.91 -8.49
CA GLU A 79 -17.15 -10.28 -7.95
C GLU A 79 -15.79 -10.95 -8.15
N ASP A 80 -15.06 -10.60 -9.20
CA ASP A 80 -13.74 -11.14 -9.49
C ASP A 80 -12.81 -10.04 -9.98
N THR A 81 -11.99 -9.56 -9.08
CA THR A 81 -11.01 -8.49 -9.33
C THR A 81 -9.57 -8.95 -9.04
N ASP A 82 -9.36 -10.23 -8.74
CA ASP A 82 -8.07 -10.80 -8.40
C ASP A 82 -7.13 -10.86 -9.63
N VAL A 83 -5.91 -10.37 -9.46
CA VAL A 83 -4.89 -10.34 -10.52
C VAL A 83 -4.52 -11.73 -11.04
N THR A 84 -4.70 -12.79 -10.24
CA THR A 84 -4.32 -14.17 -10.60
C THR A 84 -5.37 -14.90 -11.41
N SER A 85 -6.64 -14.52 -11.30
CA SER A 85 -7.76 -15.28 -11.84
C SER A 85 -8.83 -14.46 -12.56
N SER A 86 -8.88 -13.15 -12.35
CA SER A 86 -9.95 -12.32 -12.89
C SER A 86 -9.98 -12.28 -14.42
N PRO A 87 -11.14 -12.57 -15.03
CA PRO A 87 -11.35 -12.38 -16.46
C PRO A 87 -11.64 -10.92 -16.82
N ASN A 88 -11.74 -10.02 -15.85
CA ASN A 88 -12.15 -8.65 -16.06
C ASN A 88 -11.04 -7.82 -16.70
N LEU A 89 -11.45 -6.77 -17.43
CA LEU A 89 -10.55 -5.77 -17.97
C LEU A 89 -10.74 -4.48 -17.15
N PHE A 90 -9.65 -3.94 -16.63
CA PHE A 90 -9.65 -2.76 -15.77
C PHE A 90 -9.00 -1.59 -16.48
N PHE A 91 -9.59 -0.39 -16.37
CA PHE A 91 -9.01 0.85 -16.89
C PHE A 91 -9.14 1.95 -15.86
N GLY A 92 -8.01 2.56 -15.52
CA GLY A 92 -7.94 3.62 -14.51
C GLY A 92 -7.44 4.95 -15.07
N MET A 93 -7.92 6.04 -14.49
CA MET A 93 -7.50 7.40 -14.86
C MET A 93 -7.68 8.37 -13.70
N ASN A 94 -6.66 9.18 -13.42
CA ASN A 94 -6.83 10.33 -12.53
C ASN A 94 -7.69 11.40 -13.17
N VAL A 95 -8.55 12.02 -12.38
CA VAL A 95 -9.40 13.13 -12.79
C VAL A 95 -9.23 14.30 -11.83
N PHE A 96 -9.27 15.51 -12.39
CA PHE A 96 -9.04 16.73 -11.63
C PHE A 96 -10.16 17.73 -11.85
N GLY A 97 -10.63 18.37 -10.77
CA GLY A 97 -11.61 19.44 -10.83
C GLY A 97 -12.96 19.03 -11.42
N VAL A 98 -13.39 17.79 -11.24
CA VAL A 98 -14.69 17.33 -11.74
C VAL A 98 -15.81 18.11 -11.04
N ALA A 99 -16.56 18.88 -11.81
CA ALA A 99 -17.64 19.72 -11.30
C ALA A 99 -18.94 18.91 -11.05
N PRO A 100 -19.86 19.42 -10.20
CA PRO A 100 -21.23 18.91 -10.16
C PRO A 100 -21.85 18.92 -11.57
N ALA A 101 -22.52 17.83 -11.95
CA ALA A 101 -23.01 17.58 -13.31
C ALA A 101 -21.90 17.58 -14.39
N GLY A 102 -20.63 17.45 -13.99
CA GLY A 102 -19.50 17.36 -14.89
C GLY A 102 -19.48 16.06 -15.68
N THR A 103 -18.66 16.05 -16.71
CA THR A 103 -18.42 14.89 -17.56
C THR A 103 -16.92 14.55 -17.60
N ILE A 104 -16.62 13.26 -17.70
CA ILE A 104 -15.28 12.71 -17.83
C ILE A 104 -15.28 11.86 -19.11
N THR A 105 -14.24 11.95 -19.90
CA THR A 105 -14.06 11.07 -21.05
C THR A 105 -12.80 10.24 -20.83
N MET A 106 -12.97 8.94 -20.80
CA MET A 106 -11.88 7.98 -20.83
C MET A 106 -11.78 7.45 -22.26
N ALA A 107 -10.69 7.73 -22.93
CA ALA A 107 -10.42 7.27 -24.28
C ALA A 107 -9.00 6.74 -24.35
N SER A 108 -8.71 5.96 -25.39
CA SER A 108 -7.34 5.51 -25.62
C SER A 108 -6.40 6.70 -25.73
N THR A 109 -5.43 6.75 -24.85
CA THR A 109 -4.37 7.76 -24.86
C THR A 109 -3.03 7.07 -24.70
N SER A 110 -2.00 7.66 -25.28
CA SER A 110 -0.65 7.23 -24.96
C SER A 110 -0.37 7.50 -23.50
N ILE A 111 0.15 6.49 -22.80
CA ILE A 111 0.58 6.67 -21.42
C ILE A 111 1.83 7.51 -21.43
N ILE A 112 1.74 8.68 -20.80
CA ILE A 112 2.87 9.62 -20.74
C ILE A 112 3.70 9.34 -19.47
N ASN A 113 3.01 9.06 -18.35
CA ASN A 113 3.63 8.74 -17.07
C ASN A 113 2.57 8.10 -16.13
N THR A 114 2.97 7.71 -14.91
CA THR A 114 2.09 7.09 -13.91
C THR A 114 1.08 8.04 -13.27
N VAL A 115 1.00 9.29 -13.67
CA VAL A 115 0.10 10.31 -13.09
C VAL A 115 -1.00 10.72 -14.05
N THR A 116 -0.72 10.72 -15.35
CA THR A 116 -1.64 11.20 -16.40
C THR A 116 -1.88 10.14 -17.46
N GLY A 117 -3.08 10.13 -18.02
CA GLY A 117 -3.51 9.18 -19.04
C GLY A 117 -4.37 8.06 -18.50
N VAL A 118 -4.74 7.16 -19.41
CA VAL A 118 -5.49 5.94 -19.08
C VAL A 118 -4.53 4.78 -19.02
N TRP A 119 -4.61 3.99 -17.97
CA TRP A 119 -3.88 2.73 -17.85
C TRP A 119 -4.86 1.57 -17.75
N GLY A 120 -4.63 0.52 -18.54
CA GLY A 120 -5.43 -0.69 -18.54
C GLY A 120 -4.65 -1.93 -18.13
N PHE A 121 -5.36 -2.93 -17.62
CA PHE A 121 -4.87 -4.27 -17.28
C PHE A 121 -5.97 -5.31 -17.51
N PRO A 122 -5.70 -6.51 -18.04
CA PRO A 122 -4.42 -6.97 -18.61
C PRO A 122 -4.09 -6.35 -19.98
N VAL A 123 -5.05 -5.72 -20.63
CA VAL A 123 -4.81 -4.95 -21.86
C VAL A 123 -4.60 -3.47 -21.51
N VAL A 124 -3.58 -2.85 -22.08
CA VAL A 124 -3.14 -1.51 -21.69
C VAL A 124 -4.06 -0.41 -22.23
N SER A 125 -4.61 -0.59 -23.42
CA SER A 125 -5.42 0.42 -24.12
C SER A 125 -6.89 -0.01 -24.23
N LEU A 126 -7.80 0.95 -24.10
CA LEU A 126 -9.21 0.74 -24.47
C LEU A 126 -9.40 0.28 -25.90
N ASP A 127 -8.48 0.63 -26.80
CA ASP A 127 -8.50 0.18 -28.18
C ASP A 127 -8.23 -1.32 -28.34
N ASP A 128 -7.63 -1.95 -27.33
CA ASP A 128 -7.32 -3.39 -27.30
C ASP A 128 -8.40 -4.24 -26.62
N VAL A 129 -9.53 -3.62 -26.20
CA VAL A 129 -10.68 -4.37 -25.66
C VAL A 129 -11.24 -5.29 -26.74
N PRO A 130 -11.27 -6.61 -26.53
CA PRO A 130 -11.77 -7.54 -27.53
C PRO A 130 -13.26 -7.31 -27.84
N ALA A 131 -13.65 -7.56 -29.10
CA ALA A 131 -15.06 -7.58 -29.44
C ALA A 131 -15.78 -8.68 -28.63
N GLY A 132 -16.90 -8.34 -28.01
CA GLY A 132 -17.65 -9.23 -27.12
C GLY A 132 -18.76 -8.51 -26.39
N ASN A 133 -19.46 -9.27 -25.55
CA ASN A 133 -20.50 -8.74 -24.67
C ASN A 133 -19.96 -8.63 -23.25
N TYR A 134 -20.17 -7.49 -22.63
CA TYR A 134 -19.64 -7.17 -21.30
C TYR A 134 -20.70 -6.58 -20.39
N SER A 135 -20.58 -6.88 -19.10
CA SER A 135 -21.12 -6.08 -18.00
C SER A 135 -20.10 -4.99 -17.68
N VAL A 136 -20.46 -3.72 -17.79
CA VAL A 136 -19.55 -2.58 -17.58
C VAL A 136 -20.03 -1.75 -16.42
N GLN A 137 -19.11 -1.41 -15.51
CA GLN A 137 -19.36 -0.54 -14.38
C GLN A 137 -18.19 0.42 -14.18
N ALA A 138 -18.46 1.61 -13.64
CA ALA A 138 -17.45 2.57 -13.30
C ALA A 138 -17.54 3.01 -11.84
N PHE A 139 -16.37 3.30 -11.27
CA PHE A 139 -16.16 3.76 -9.89
C PHE A 139 -15.39 5.07 -9.91
N PHE A 140 -15.76 5.99 -9.05
CA PHE A 140 -15.04 7.24 -8.87
C PHE A 140 -14.67 7.38 -7.39
N THR A 141 -13.43 7.01 -7.07
CA THR A 141 -12.82 7.21 -5.76
C THR A 141 -12.46 8.69 -5.61
N LYS A 142 -13.26 9.40 -4.82
CA LYS A 142 -13.07 10.84 -4.59
C LYS A 142 -11.91 11.09 -3.64
N TYR A 143 -11.09 12.07 -3.96
CA TYR A 143 -10.00 12.50 -3.11
C TYR A 143 -10.35 13.78 -2.35
N GLU A 144 -9.88 13.84 -1.12
CA GLU A 144 -9.88 15.04 -0.29
C GLU A 144 -8.49 15.64 -0.25
N LYS A 145 -8.41 16.97 -0.39
CA LYS A 145 -7.15 17.67 -0.28
C LYS A 145 -6.80 17.88 1.19
N VAL A 146 -5.60 17.51 1.58
CA VAL A 146 -5.07 17.69 2.93
C VAL A 146 -3.76 18.44 2.91
N ASN A 147 -3.52 19.23 3.97
CA ASN A 147 -2.28 19.96 4.20
C ASN A 147 -1.63 19.36 5.44
N ARG A 148 -0.52 18.67 5.27
CA ARG A 148 0.21 18.02 6.35
C ARG A 148 1.11 19.03 7.09
N SER A 149 1.51 18.69 8.32
CA SER A 149 2.34 19.57 9.17
C SER A 149 3.75 19.77 8.63
N ASP A 150 4.22 18.92 7.72
CA ASP A 150 5.50 19.07 7.00
C ASP A 150 5.44 20.13 5.88
N GLY A 151 4.29 20.74 5.65
CA GLY A 151 4.04 21.74 4.61
C GLY A 151 3.62 21.15 3.26
N SER A 152 3.59 19.84 3.11
CA SER A 152 3.10 19.19 1.88
C SER A 152 1.59 19.23 1.79
N SER A 153 1.08 19.16 0.56
CA SER A 153 -0.36 19.12 0.27
C SER A 153 -0.61 18.00 -0.74
N ILE A 154 -1.47 17.07 -0.37
CA ILE A 154 -1.83 15.92 -1.21
C ILE A 154 -3.34 15.75 -1.31
N SER A 155 -3.80 15.00 -2.30
CA SER A 155 -5.19 14.60 -2.47
C SER A 155 -5.28 13.08 -2.32
N VAL A 156 -6.03 12.61 -1.33
CA VAL A 156 -6.18 11.18 -0.97
C VAL A 156 -7.63 10.88 -0.60
N HIS A 157 -8.01 9.61 -0.69
CA HIS A 157 -9.27 9.13 -0.13
C HIS A 157 -9.09 8.84 1.37
N PHE A 158 -10.08 9.18 2.20
CA PHE A 158 -10.05 8.88 3.62
C PHE A 158 -11.02 7.73 3.93
N PRO A 159 -10.53 6.59 4.38
CA PRO A 159 -11.37 5.47 4.78
C PRO A 159 -12.22 5.83 6.01
N CYS A 160 -13.33 5.15 6.14
CA CYS A 160 -14.25 5.30 7.27
C CYS A 160 -14.23 4.09 8.21
N GLY A 161 -13.15 3.32 8.23
CA GLY A 161 -12.99 2.14 9.08
C GLY A 161 -13.57 0.87 8.48
N ASP A 162 -13.72 0.83 7.18
CA ASP A 162 -14.10 -0.32 6.37
C ASP A 162 -12.89 -1.12 5.85
N GLY A 163 -11.71 -0.69 6.23
CA GLY A 163 -10.47 -1.23 5.72
C GLY A 163 -9.96 -0.41 4.53
N ALA A 164 -9.54 -1.05 3.47
CA ALA A 164 -8.88 -0.42 2.34
C ALA A 164 -9.74 0.65 1.65
N PRO A 165 -9.20 1.84 1.34
CA PRO A 165 -9.88 2.88 0.59
C PRO A 165 -9.87 2.58 -0.92
N ASN A 166 -10.30 1.40 -1.33
CA ASN A 166 -10.31 0.98 -2.72
C ASN A 166 -11.52 1.49 -3.53
N VAL A 167 -11.72 0.98 -4.74
CA VAL A 167 -12.66 1.55 -5.73
C VAL A 167 -14.09 1.67 -5.23
N ASP A 168 -14.56 0.74 -4.41
CA ASP A 168 -15.90 0.73 -3.83
C ASP A 168 -15.92 1.16 -2.34
N GLY A 169 -14.81 1.66 -1.82
CA GLY A 169 -14.70 2.17 -0.46
C GLY A 169 -15.70 3.30 -0.19
N PHE A 170 -16.00 3.50 1.09
CA PHE A 170 -16.99 4.47 1.56
C PHE A 170 -16.86 5.83 0.89
N GLY A 171 -18.00 6.31 0.36
CA GLY A 171 -18.08 7.61 -0.28
C GLY A 171 -17.64 7.65 -1.74
N SER A 172 -17.16 6.55 -2.33
CA SER A 172 -16.92 6.42 -3.77
C SER A 172 -18.24 6.52 -4.54
N LEU A 173 -18.21 7.10 -5.75
CA LEU A 173 -19.38 7.10 -6.60
C LEU A 173 -19.37 5.87 -7.52
N THR A 174 -20.53 5.29 -7.75
CA THR A 174 -20.68 4.14 -8.62
C THR A 174 -21.73 4.37 -9.69
N THR A 175 -21.60 3.66 -10.82
CA THR A 175 -22.64 3.58 -11.85
C THR A 175 -23.44 2.31 -11.67
N ALA A 176 -24.62 2.25 -12.28
CA ALA A 176 -25.28 0.96 -12.52
C ALA A 176 -24.45 0.11 -13.50
N ILE A 177 -24.53 -1.21 -13.36
CA ILE A 177 -23.97 -2.14 -14.34
C ILE A 177 -24.72 -2.01 -15.65
N LEU A 178 -24.02 -1.85 -16.76
CA LEU A 178 -24.56 -1.74 -18.10
C LEU A 178 -24.06 -2.88 -18.98
N ASN A 179 -24.97 -3.65 -19.58
CA ASN A 179 -24.61 -4.62 -20.59
C ASN A 179 -24.31 -3.94 -21.92
N VAL A 180 -23.14 -4.20 -22.48
CA VAL A 180 -22.62 -3.54 -23.69
C VAL A 180 -22.02 -4.56 -24.64
N SER A 181 -22.37 -4.46 -25.93
CA SER A 181 -21.66 -5.18 -26.98
C SER A 181 -20.56 -4.30 -27.57
N ILE A 182 -19.31 -4.74 -27.45
CA ILE A 182 -18.15 -4.14 -28.10
C ILE A 182 -17.96 -4.79 -29.47
N THR A 183 -17.97 -3.98 -30.52
CA THR A 183 -17.95 -4.50 -31.92
C THR A 183 -16.56 -4.46 -32.54
N GLY A 184 -15.61 -3.71 -31.94
CA GLY A 184 -14.31 -3.41 -32.52
C GLY A 184 -14.32 -2.20 -33.46
N ASP A 185 -15.49 -1.63 -33.76
CA ASP A 185 -15.63 -0.35 -34.44
C ASP A 185 -15.63 0.83 -33.45
N PRO A 186 -15.35 2.06 -33.89
CA PRO A 186 -15.46 3.22 -33.02
C PRO A 186 -16.82 3.34 -32.35
N GLN A 187 -16.84 3.32 -31.01
CA GLN A 187 -18.06 3.42 -30.22
C GLN A 187 -17.83 4.12 -28.89
N THR A 188 -18.93 4.58 -28.30
CA THR A 188 -18.92 5.25 -27.02
C THR A 188 -19.88 4.55 -26.06
N VAL A 189 -19.35 4.16 -24.91
CA VAL A 189 -20.12 3.66 -23.76
C VAL A 189 -20.44 4.85 -22.87
N ASN A 190 -21.73 5.04 -22.52
CA ASN A 190 -22.17 6.14 -21.66
C ASN A 190 -22.60 5.61 -20.31
N LEU A 191 -21.97 6.08 -19.24
CA LEU A 191 -22.26 5.69 -17.85
C LEU A 191 -22.54 6.93 -17.01
N VAL A 192 -23.37 6.76 -15.98
CA VAL A 192 -23.75 7.85 -15.07
C VAL A 192 -23.45 7.45 -13.63
N PHE A 193 -22.61 8.20 -12.95
CA PHE A 193 -22.43 8.08 -11.50
C PHE A 193 -23.71 8.59 -10.81
N ASN A 194 -24.52 7.67 -10.37
CA ASN A 194 -25.83 7.93 -9.78
C ASN A 194 -26.07 7.25 -8.44
N ASN A 195 -25.05 6.58 -7.93
CA ASN A 195 -25.02 5.96 -6.63
C ASN A 195 -23.74 6.34 -5.88
N ILE A 196 -23.74 6.14 -4.56
CA ILE A 196 -22.60 6.36 -3.67
C ILE A 196 -22.46 5.14 -2.78
N THR A 197 -21.25 4.62 -2.64
CA THR A 197 -20.97 3.56 -1.70
C THR A 197 -21.21 4.10 -0.29
N ALA A 198 -22.23 3.56 0.36
CA ALA A 198 -22.54 3.88 1.75
C ALA A 198 -21.73 2.98 2.67
N THR A 199 -21.46 3.44 3.89
CA THR A 199 -21.10 2.52 4.96
C THR A 199 -22.21 1.49 5.05
N GLU A 200 -21.86 0.23 5.13
CA GLU A 200 -22.82 -0.78 5.53
C GLU A 200 -23.46 -0.36 6.85
N ALA A 201 -24.74 -0.71 7.03
CA ALA A 201 -25.51 -0.27 8.19
C ALA A 201 -25.07 -1.00 9.47
N PHE A 202 -23.81 -0.95 9.80
CA PHE A 202 -23.35 -1.32 11.13
C PHE A 202 -23.87 -0.29 12.11
N THR A 203 -24.68 -0.77 13.04
CA THR A 203 -25.22 0.03 14.14
C THR A 203 -24.11 0.31 15.13
N GLY A 204 -23.30 1.32 14.89
CA GLY A 204 -22.23 1.71 15.78
C GLY A 204 -22.31 3.19 16.13
N LYS A 205 -21.56 3.59 17.16
CA LYS A 205 -21.42 5.01 17.52
C LYS A 205 -20.71 5.76 16.39
N GLU A 206 -21.23 6.89 16.00
CA GLU A 206 -20.51 7.79 15.11
C GLU A 206 -19.31 8.39 15.86
N ILE A 207 -18.11 8.06 15.40
CA ILE A 207 -16.85 8.61 15.91
C ILE A 207 -16.04 9.11 14.73
N GLY A 208 -15.71 10.39 14.72
CA GLY A 208 -14.94 10.99 13.63
C GLY A 208 -15.69 11.12 12.30
N GLY A 209 -17.02 11.20 12.36
CA GLY A 209 -17.88 11.29 11.17
C GLY A 209 -18.15 9.94 10.49
N CYS A 210 -17.86 8.83 11.18
CA CYS A 210 -17.93 7.49 10.65
C CYS A 210 -18.49 6.52 11.70
N SER A 211 -19.44 5.67 11.33
CA SER A 211 -19.99 4.63 12.19
C SER A 211 -19.44 3.24 11.90
N GLN A 212 -18.85 3.04 10.73
CA GLN A 212 -18.34 1.74 10.31
C GLN A 212 -17.22 1.24 11.24
N GLY A 213 -17.29 -0.03 11.64
CA GLY A 213 -16.35 -0.64 12.57
C GLY A 213 -16.43 -0.13 14.02
N ASN A 214 -17.41 0.69 14.39
CA ASN A 214 -17.60 1.22 15.74
C ASN A 214 -18.79 0.55 16.40
N TYR A 215 -18.68 -0.74 16.67
CA TYR A 215 -19.77 -1.57 17.21
C TYR A 215 -20.17 -1.18 18.63
N GLU A 216 -21.34 -1.65 19.07
CA GLU A 216 -21.76 -1.53 20.45
C GLU A 216 -21.03 -2.55 21.34
N ASP A 217 -20.61 -2.12 22.51
CA ASP A 217 -19.97 -2.96 23.50
C ASP A 217 -20.88 -4.10 23.96
N THR A 218 -20.32 -5.29 24.08
CA THR A 218 -20.94 -6.42 24.78
C THR A 218 -20.31 -6.61 26.17
N GLU A 219 -20.69 -7.67 26.88
CA GLU A 219 -20.08 -7.99 28.17
C GLU A 219 -18.58 -8.30 28.01
N THR A 220 -18.21 -9.08 27.01
CA THR A 220 -16.86 -9.58 26.78
C THR A 220 -16.11 -8.85 25.67
N MET A 221 -16.79 -8.17 24.74
CA MET A 221 -16.19 -7.44 23.63
C MET A 221 -16.36 -5.93 23.83
N LYS A 222 -15.24 -5.19 23.71
CA LYS A 222 -15.23 -3.73 23.81
C LYS A 222 -14.62 -3.12 22.55
N TYR A 223 -15.18 -2.01 22.10
CA TYR A 223 -14.75 -1.29 20.92
C TYR A 223 -14.26 0.09 21.32
N VAL A 224 -12.98 0.37 21.01
CA VAL A 224 -12.32 1.61 21.37
C VAL A 224 -11.91 2.33 20.09
N LYS A 225 -12.23 3.61 20.01
CA LYS A 225 -11.70 4.52 18.98
C LYS A 225 -11.46 5.87 19.64
N ILE A 226 -10.22 6.34 19.62
CA ILE A 226 -9.81 7.61 20.22
C ILE A 226 -9.23 8.54 19.15
N ARG A 227 -9.43 9.84 19.33
CA ARG A 227 -8.74 10.83 18.52
C ARG A 227 -7.27 10.87 18.91
N SER A 228 -6.38 10.67 17.93
CA SER A 228 -4.94 10.80 18.12
C SER A 228 -4.51 12.25 17.93
N GLU A 229 -3.83 12.82 18.90
CA GLU A 229 -3.27 14.18 18.80
C GLU A 229 -2.09 14.23 17.83
N ALA A 230 -1.21 13.22 17.89
CA ALA A 230 -0.03 13.13 17.03
C ALA A 230 -0.42 13.03 15.55
N LEU A 231 -1.31 12.12 15.21
CA LEU A 231 -1.81 11.94 13.84
C LEU A 231 -2.62 13.16 13.37
N SER A 232 -3.48 13.71 14.24
CA SER A 232 -4.29 14.88 13.88
C SER A 232 -3.42 16.10 13.57
N LYS A 233 -2.32 16.26 14.30
CA LYS A 233 -1.33 17.29 14.01
C LYS A 233 -0.64 17.06 12.67
N PHE A 234 -0.23 15.82 12.38
CA PHE A 234 0.44 15.49 11.13
C PHE A 234 -0.48 15.72 9.92
N TRP A 235 -1.71 15.18 9.97
CA TRP A 235 -2.66 15.22 8.85
C TRP A 235 -3.44 16.54 8.73
N GLY A 236 -3.29 17.47 9.69
CA GLY A 236 -4.02 18.75 9.69
C GLY A 236 -5.54 18.60 9.84
N ARG A 237 -6.02 17.46 10.27
CA ARG A 237 -7.43 17.13 10.53
C ARG A 237 -7.55 16.10 11.65
N SER A 238 -8.76 15.92 12.19
CA SER A 238 -8.97 14.88 13.19
C SER A 238 -8.71 13.49 12.62
N MET A 239 -7.79 12.77 13.24
CA MET A 239 -7.43 11.38 12.93
C MET A 239 -7.65 10.52 14.17
N TYR A 240 -7.95 9.25 13.96
CA TYR A 240 -8.36 8.34 15.00
C TYR A 240 -7.55 7.05 14.93
N VAL A 241 -7.41 6.40 16.08
CA VAL A 241 -6.81 5.07 16.25
C VAL A 241 -7.70 4.29 17.20
N GLY A 242 -7.82 2.99 17.01
CA GLY A 242 -8.76 2.19 17.78
C GLY A 242 -8.32 0.76 18.03
N ALA A 243 -9.20 0.01 18.67
CA ALA A 243 -9.00 -1.41 18.95
C ALA A 243 -10.32 -2.12 19.23
N ASN A 244 -10.38 -3.39 18.85
CA ASN A 244 -11.33 -4.35 19.39
C ASN A 244 -10.67 -5.09 20.57
N ILE A 245 -11.35 -5.20 21.68
CA ILE A 245 -10.80 -5.75 22.92
C ILE A 245 -11.70 -6.88 23.40
N VAL A 246 -11.15 -8.08 23.55
CA VAL A 246 -11.85 -9.21 24.13
C VAL A 246 -11.34 -9.46 25.54
N LEU A 247 -12.25 -9.41 26.49
CA LEU A 247 -11.98 -9.57 27.90
C LEU A 247 -12.04 -11.07 28.27
N PRO A 248 -11.17 -11.54 29.19
CA PRO A 248 -11.22 -12.94 29.63
C PRO A 248 -12.49 -13.24 30.45
N SER A 249 -12.94 -14.47 30.40
CA SER A 249 -14.08 -14.90 31.21
C SER A 249 -13.89 -14.56 32.71
N GLY A 250 -14.94 -14.03 33.33
CA GLY A 250 -14.91 -13.59 34.73
C GLY A 250 -14.16 -12.28 34.97
N TYR A 251 -13.91 -11.49 33.92
CA TYR A 251 -13.35 -10.15 34.07
C TYR A 251 -14.31 -9.25 34.85
N ASP A 252 -13.79 -8.60 35.89
CA ASP A 252 -14.53 -7.60 36.66
C ASP A 252 -13.80 -6.26 36.62
N ALA A 253 -14.41 -5.27 35.98
CA ALA A 253 -13.84 -3.92 35.86
C ALA A 253 -13.66 -3.23 37.24
N ASN A 254 -14.39 -3.64 38.28
CA ASN A 254 -14.29 -3.09 39.60
C ASN A 254 -13.21 -3.78 40.49
N ASP A 255 -12.68 -4.92 40.03
CA ASP A 255 -11.56 -5.58 40.70
C ASP A 255 -10.27 -4.87 40.41
N THR A 256 -9.77 -4.10 41.36
CA THR A 256 -8.49 -3.37 41.20
C THR A 256 -7.26 -4.21 41.52
N THR A 257 -7.45 -5.47 41.92
CA THR A 257 -6.40 -6.38 42.41
C THR A 257 -5.94 -7.35 41.31
N THR A 258 -6.86 -7.85 40.49
CA THR A 258 -6.55 -8.76 39.38
C THR A 258 -6.14 -7.98 38.16
N ARG A 259 -4.98 -8.35 37.58
CA ARG A 259 -4.43 -7.75 36.37
C ARG A 259 -4.14 -8.83 35.32
N TYR A 260 -4.31 -8.51 34.07
CA TYR A 260 -4.19 -9.43 32.95
C TYR A 260 -3.08 -9.01 32.00
N PRO A 261 -2.28 -9.95 31.47
CA PRO A 261 -1.42 -9.66 30.35
C PRO A 261 -2.25 -9.34 29.11
N VAL A 262 -1.65 -8.64 28.16
CA VAL A 262 -2.32 -8.18 26.94
C VAL A 262 -1.62 -8.73 25.71
N ILE A 263 -2.40 -9.30 24.83
CA ILE A 263 -1.97 -9.70 23.49
C ILE A 263 -2.44 -8.64 22.50
N TYR A 264 -1.51 -8.02 21.81
CA TYR A 264 -1.78 -7.07 20.73
C TYR A 264 -1.66 -7.79 19.38
N SER A 265 -2.78 -7.97 18.70
CA SER A 265 -2.84 -8.57 17.37
C SER A 265 -2.77 -7.46 16.31
N GLN A 266 -1.89 -7.67 15.36
CA GLN A 266 -1.62 -6.79 14.24
C GLN A 266 -2.12 -7.40 12.94
N GLY A 267 -2.40 -6.55 11.95
CA GLY A 267 -2.78 -6.92 10.59
C GLY A 267 -3.87 -6.04 10.03
N HIS A 268 -4.33 -6.40 8.83
CA HIS A 268 -5.42 -5.71 8.16
C HIS A 268 -6.65 -5.62 9.05
N TRP A 269 -7.25 -4.43 9.09
CA TRP A 269 -8.42 -4.20 9.90
C TRP A 269 -9.65 -4.88 9.28
N PRO A 270 -10.22 -5.88 9.93
CA PRO A 270 -11.50 -6.46 9.50
C PRO A 270 -12.64 -5.71 10.18
N ALA A 271 -13.52 -5.11 9.41
CA ALA A 271 -14.62 -4.29 9.92
C ALA A 271 -15.59 -5.06 10.84
N ASP A 272 -15.69 -6.36 10.69
CA ASP A 272 -16.71 -7.24 11.29
C ASP A 272 -16.16 -8.31 12.23
N SER A 273 -14.83 -8.38 12.46
CA SER A 273 -14.24 -9.43 13.26
C SER A 273 -13.74 -8.95 14.63
N GLY A 274 -13.61 -9.90 15.54
CA GLY A 274 -12.94 -9.72 16.81
C GLY A 274 -11.40 -9.65 16.68
N PRO A 275 -10.68 -9.71 17.80
CA PRO A 275 -9.22 -9.55 17.84
C PRO A 275 -8.43 -10.64 17.11
N PHE A 276 -9.04 -11.77 16.79
CA PHE A 276 -8.44 -12.79 15.95
C PHE A 276 -9.15 -12.87 14.61
N ARG A 277 -8.37 -12.96 13.56
CA ARG A 277 -8.87 -12.98 12.17
C ARG A 277 -9.87 -14.11 11.90
N TYR A 278 -9.83 -15.19 12.71
CA TYR A 278 -10.67 -16.38 12.55
C TYR A 278 -11.20 -16.92 13.88
N PRO A 279 -11.90 -16.11 14.71
CA PRO A 279 -12.60 -16.69 15.83
C PRO A 279 -13.74 -17.56 15.26
N THR A 280 -13.63 -18.86 15.41
CA THR A 280 -14.78 -19.74 15.16
C THR A 280 -15.85 -19.47 16.21
N ALA A 281 -17.11 -19.80 15.92
CA ALA A 281 -18.17 -19.73 16.93
C ALA A 281 -17.78 -20.51 18.21
N ASN A 282 -17.10 -21.64 18.04
CA ASN A 282 -16.57 -22.45 19.14
C ASN A 282 -15.50 -21.73 19.96
N PHE A 283 -14.68 -20.88 19.33
CA PHE A 283 -13.68 -20.07 20.05
C PHE A 283 -14.37 -19.09 21.00
N SER A 284 -15.33 -18.30 20.50
CA SER A 284 -16.03 -17.30 21.30
C SER A 284 -16.77 -17.95 22.47
N GLU A 285 -17.46 -19.07 22.23
CA GLU A 285 -18.16 -19.82 23.30
C GLU A 285 -17.20 -20.34 24.36
N ALA A 286 -16.09 -20.95 23.97
CA ALA A 286 -15.09 -21.46 24.92
C ALA A 286 -14.42 -20.32 25.70
N TRP A 287 -14.12 -19.20 25.02
CA TRP A 287 -13.53 -18.03 25.66
C TRP A 287 -14.46 -17.44 26.71
N ASP A 288 -15.72 -17.19 26.36
CA ASP A 288 -16.73 -16.61 27.26
C ASP A 288 -17.03 -17.53 28.46
N ASN A 289 -17.10 -18.84 28.23
CA ASN A 289 -17.29 -19.84 29.29
C ASN A 289 -16.01 -20.07 30.11
N GLY A 290 -14.87 -19.63 29.66
CA GLY A 290 -13.56 -19.82 30.31
C GLY A 290 -13.06 -21.25 30.28
N THR A 291 -13.55 -22.05 29.33
CA THR A 291 -13.28 -23.50 29.27
C THR A 291 -13.11 -23.96 27.85
N ILE A 292 -11.97 -24.53 27.53
CA ILE A 292 -11.67 -25.18 26.24
C ILE A 292 -12.17 -26.62 26.35
N PRO A 293 -13.11 -27.05 25.49
CA PRO A 293 -13.60 -28.44 25.52
C PRO A 293 -12.47 -29.42 25.22
N GLY A 294 -12.43 -30.51 25.95
CA GLY A 294 -11.47 -31.59 25.72
C GLY A 294 -11.85 -32.40 24.48
N GLU A 295 -10.89 -32.65 23.62
CA GLU A 295 -11.03 -33.48 22.44
C GLU A 295 -10.57 -34.92 22.69
N ASN A 296 -11.13 -35.89 21.93
CA ASN A 296 -10.70 -37.29 21.97
C ASN A 296 -10.66 -37.90 23.39
N GLY A 297 -11.58 -37.48 24.28
CA GLY A 297 -11.67 -37.98 25.64
C GLY A 297 -10.70 -37.37 26.64
N GLN A 298 -10.00 -36.32 26.24
CA GLN A 298 -9.22 -35.49 27.16
C GLN A 298 -10.17 -34.62 28.01
N PRO A 299 -9.81 -34.28 29.28
CA PRO A 299 -10.59 -33.36 30.07
C PRO A 299 -10.60 -31.95 29.54
N ASP A 300 -11.67 -31.23 29.86
CA ASP A 300 -11.74 -29.80 29.61
C ASP A 300 -10.60 -29.08 30.35
N ARG A 301 -10.11 -27.98 29.73
CA ARG A 301 -9.03 -27.14 30.30
C ARG A 301 -9.45 -25.68 30.36
N PRO A 302 -8.95 -24.90 31.34
CA PRO A 302 -9.30 -23.48 31.41
C PRO A 302 -8.69 -22.67 30.28
N THR A 303 -9.41 -21.65 29.81
CA THR A 303 -8.85 -20.67 28.86
C THR A 303 -7.74 -19.86 29.52
N PRO A 304 -6.67 -19.46 28.75
CA PRO A 304 -5.67 -18.54 29.26
C PRO A 304 -6.31 -17.21 29.71
N LYS A 305 -5.93 -16.69 30.87
CA LYS A 305 -6.47 -15.44 31.41
C LYS A 305 -5.66 -14.25 30.90
N MET A 306 -6.04 -13.69 29.77
CA MET A 306 -5.40 -12.53 29.15
C MET A 306 -6.43 -11.70 28.37
N ILE A 307 -6.12 -10.46 28.13
CA ILE A 307 -6.92 -9.55 27.30
C ILE A 307 -6.38 -9.64 25.86
N LEU A 308 -7.27 -9.81 24.89
CA LEU A 308 -6.92 -9.85 23.48
C LEU A 308 -7.31 -8.51 22.85
N VAL A 309 -6.39 -7.90 22.11
CA VAL A 309 -6.58 -6.59 21.48
C VAL A 309 -6.21 -6.69 20.01
N ALA A 310 -7.17 -6.49 19.11
CA ALA A 310 -6.89 -6.25 17.69
C ALA A 310 -6.80 -4.76 17.46
N LEU A 311 -5.67 -4.30 16.96
CA LEU A 311 -5.42 -2.89 16.71
C LEU A 311 -6.09 -2.44 15.41
N ARG A 312 -6.56 -1.20 15.41
CA ARG A 312 -7.24 -0.55 14.29
C ARG A 312 -6.55 0.75 13.95
N HIS A 313 -5.96 0.81 12.76
CA HIS A 313 -5.12 1.94 12.35
C HIS A 313 -5.12 2.18 10.83
N GLU A 314 -6.31 2.19 10.23
CA GLU A 314 -6.53 2.46 8.81
C GLU A 314 -6.02 3.85 8.38
N THR A 315 -5.38 3.92 7.22
CA THR A 315 -4.78 5.14 6.67
C THR A 315 -5.44 5.55 5.36
N PRO A 316 -5.18 6.79 4.86
CA PRO A 316 -5.63 7.18 3.52
C PRO A 316 -4.97 6.42 2.36
N PHE A 317 -3.97 5.58 2.63
CA PHE A 317 -3.26 4.79 1.62
C PHE A 317 -3.64 3.31 1.66
N TYR A 318 -4.07 2.80 2.81
CA TYR A 318 -4.41 1.40 3.00
C TYR A 318 -5.25 1.17 4.26
N ASP A 319 -5.71 -0.07 4.49
CA ASP A 319 -6.50 -0.46 5.66
C ASP A 319 -5.70 -0.52 6.97
N ASP A 320 -4.39 -0.48 6.88
CA ASP A 320 -3.50 -0.39 8.05
C ASP A 320 -2.31 0.54 7.81
N SER A 321 -1.60 0.88 8.88
CA SER A 321 -0.46 1.79 8.87
C SER A 321 0.89 1.09 9.01
N TYR A 322 0.92 -0.24 9.04
CA TYR A 322 2.07 -1.04 9.47
C TYR A 322 2.50 -0.73 10.92
N ALA A 323 1.62 -0.12 11.71
CA ALA A 323 1.85 0.25 13.11
C ALA A 323 3.18 0.98 13.36
N ALA A 324 3.71 1.68 12.37
CA ALA A 324 5.02 2.31 12.38
C ALA A 324 4.93 3.82 12.11
N ASN A 325 5.95 4.57 12.57
CA ASN A 325 6.11 5.97 12.17
C ASN A 325 6.71 6.03 10.77
N THR A 326 6.10 6.75 9.85
CA THR A 326 6.58 6.89 8.47
C THR A 326 6.50 8.32 7.98
N ALA A 327 7.31 8.65 6.97
CA ALA A 327 7.30 9.99 6.38
C ALA A 327 5.98 10.29 5.64
N ASN A 328 5.33 9.27 5.07
CA ASN A 328 4.12 9.45 4.27
C ASN A 328 2.84 9.34 5.11
N LEU A 329 2.80 8.42 6.07
CA LEU A 329 1.60 8.12 6.86
C LEU A 329 1.56 8.91 8.17
N GLY A 330 2.73 9.36 8.67
CA GLY A 330 2.86 10.07 9.94
C GLY A 330 3.15 9.14 11.13
N PRO A 331 2.97 9.63 12.37
CA PRO A 331 3.42 8.96 13.59
C PRO A 331 2.42 7.91 14.08
N TRP A 332 2.10 6.88 13.28
CA TRP A 332 1.17 5.83 13.68
C TRP A 332 1.71 4.94 14.82
N GLY A 333 3.02 4.64 14.77
CA GLY A 333 3.66 3.91 15.87
C GLY A 333 3.52 4.64 17.20
N ASP A 334 3.76 5.97 17.23
CA ASP A 334 3.56 6.78 18.44
C ASP A 334 2.09 6.85 18.85
N ALA A 335 1.16 6.99 17.89
CA ALA A 335 -0.27 7.02 18.17
C ALA A 335 -0.76 5.72 18.84
N ILE A 336 -0.27 4.58 18.37
CA ILE A 336 -0.57 3.29 18.97
C ILE A 336 0.12 3.15 20.33
N ASN A 337 1.44 3.36 20.37
CA ASN A 337 2.26 3.02 21.53
C ASN A 337 2.15 4.04 22.67
N ASP A 338 1.99 5.33 22.37
CA ASP A 338 2.03 6.39 23.36
C ASP A 338 0.66 7.05 23.63
N GLU A 339 -0.37 6.76 22.80
CA GLU A 339 -1.72 7.26 23.00
C GLU A 339 -2.74 6.12 23.25
N LEU A 340 -2.84 5.13 22.32
CA LEU A 340 -3.85 4.07 22.41
C LEU A 340 -3.54 3.05 23.51
N ILE A 341 -2.33 2.52 23.58
CA ILE A 341 -1.95 1.54 24.63
C ILE A 341 -2.12 2.13 26.02
N PRO A 342 -1.63 3.35 26.35
CA PRO A 342 -1.91 3.98 27.64
C PRO A 342 -3.39 4.20 27.91
N TYR A 343 -4.20 4.48 26.88
CA TYR A 343 -5.65 4.56 27.04
C TYR A 343 -6.25 3.21 27.44
N ILE A 344 -5.84 2.12 26.78
CA ILE A 344 -6.29 0.76 27.11
C ILE A 344 -5.88 0.41 28.54
N GLU A 345 -4.63 0.65 28.93
CA GLU A 345 -4.11 0.34 30.27
C GLU A 345 -4.79 1.14 31.39
N LYS A 346 -5.23 2.33 31.09
CA LYS A 346 -6.00 3.17 32.03
C LYS A 346 -7.41 2.66 32.27
N ASN A 347 -8.03 2.06 31.24
CA ASN A 347 -9.46 1.72 31.26
C ASN A 347 -9.72 0.23 31.48
N PHE A 348 -8.70 -0.61 31.38
CA PHE A 348 -8.79 -2.06 31.58
C PHE A 348 -7.74 -2.55 32.56
N ASN A 349 -8.02 -3.67 33.23
CA ASN A 349 -7.17 -4.23 34.28
C ASN A 349 -5.94 -4.95 33.66
N THR A 350 -5.05 -4.20 33.02
CA THR A 350 -3.85 -4.74 32.36
C THR A 350 -2.63 -4.75 33.29
N ILE A 351 -1.64 -5.56 32.97
CA ILE A 351 -0.29 -5.51 33.57
C ILE A 351 0.57 -4.58 32.69
N PRO A 352 0.94 -3.37 33.17
CA PRO A 352 1.65 -2.38 32.35
C PRO A 352 3.18 -2.64 32.37
N GLU A 353 3.58 -3.87 32.08
CA GLU A 353 4.98 -4.29 32.07
C GLU A 353 5.35 -4.97 30.74
N PRO A 354 6.58 -4.83 30.23
CA PRO A 354 6.97 -5.39 28.94
C PRO A 354 6.68 -6.89 28.80
N TYR A 355 7.00 -7.71 29.79
CA TYR A 355 6.78 -9.15 29.74
C TYR A 355 5.31 -9.55 29.54
N ALA A 356 4.40 -8.67 29.86
CA ALA A 356 2.95 -8.89 29.79
C ALA A 356 2.30 -8.24 28.55
N ARG A 357 3.08 -7.64 27.67
CA ARG A 357 2.62 -7.09 26.38
C ARG A 357 3.28 -7.87 25.24
N ILE A 358 2.50 -8.68 24.58
CA ILE A 358 2.97 -9.55 23.49
C ILE A 358 2.35 -9.10 22.18
N GLN A 359 3.14 -9.10 21.12
CA GLN A 359 2.73 -8.81 19.76
C GLN A 359 2.49 -10.10 18.97
N LEU A 360 1.36 -10.21 18.30
CA LEU A 360 1.03 -11.29 17.37
C LEU A 360 0.69 -10.70 16.00
N GLY A 361 0.84 -11.48 14.96
CA GLY A 361 0.37 -11.13 13.63
C GLY A 361 0.86 -12.08 12.56
N GLY A 362 0.17 -12.07 11.42
CA GLY A 362 0.53 -12.84 10.23
C GLY A 362 0.59 -11.94 9.00
N SER A 363 1.44 -12.28 8.02
CA SER A 363 1.62 -11.49 6.80
C SER A 363 2.09 -10.06 7.12
N THR A 364 1.37 -9.05 6.65
CA THR A 364 1.54 -7.65 7.08
C THR A 364 1.63 -7.54 8.61
N GLY A 365 0.69 -8.14 9.35
CA GLY A 365 0.72 -8.15 10.82
C GLY A 365 1.92 -8.89 11.40
N GLY A 366 2.48 -9.84 10.68
CA GLY A 366 3.74 -10.50 11.04
C GLY A 366 4.90 -9.50 11.07
N TRP A 367 5.04 -8.67 10.03
CA TRP A 367 6.02 -7.59 10.00
C TRP A 367 5.75 -6.56 11.10
N GLU A 368 4.51 -6.13 11.27
CA GLU A 368 4.12 -5.17 12.30
C GLU A 368 4.46 -5.66 13.71
N SER A 369 4.14 -6.92 14.00
CA SER A 369 4.38 -7.51 15.33
C SER A 369 5.86 -7.55 15.67
N ILE A 370 6.72 -7.96 14.74
CA ILE A 370 8.17 -8.00 14.97
C ILE A 370 8.78 -6.59 14.98
N ALA A 371 8.33 -5.70 14.09
CA ALA A 371 8.78 -4.31 14.03
C ALA A 371 8.54 -3.56 15.34
N ASN A 372 7.34 -3.72 15.93
CA ASN A 372 7.02 -3.09 17.22
C ASN A 372 7.96 -3.55 18.34
N VAL A 373 8.30 -4.83 18.42
CA VAL A 373 9.25 -5.32 19.42
C VAL A 373 10.68 -4.82 19.16
N ILE A 374 11.08 -4.71 17.90
CA ILE A 374 12.39 -4.20 17.50
C ILE A 374 12.51 -2.70 17.84
N PHE A 375 11.49 -1.92 17.49
CA PHE A 375 11.50 -0.47 17.68
C PHE A 375 11.18 -0.04 19.12
N ARG A 376 10.34 -0.81 19.84
CA ARG A 376 9.90 -0.53 21.21
C ARG A 376 10.13 -1.71 22.14
N PRO A 377 11.39 -2.21 22.26
CA PRO A 377 11.73 -3.28 23.19
C PRO A 377 11.57 -2.89 24.68
N ASP A 378 11.40 -1.61 24.96
CA ASP A 378 11.02 -1.06 26.26
C ASP A 378 9.55 -1.30 26.59
N LEU A 379 8.70 -1.42 25.59
CA LEU A 379 7.24 -1.53 25.75
C LEU A 379 6.75 -2.98 25.65
N PHE A 380 7.27 -3.76 24.70
CA PHE A 380 6.80 -5.11 24.41
C PHE A 380 7.80 -6.18 24.83
N GLY A 381 7.31 -7.32 25.34
CA GLY A 381 8.12 -8.44 25.78
C GLY A 381 8.63 -9.29 24.63
N ALA A 382 7.76 -9.73 23.77
CA ALA A 382 8.09 -10.55 22.61
C ALA A 382 7.09 -10.38 21.46
N CYS A 383 7.45 -10.89 20.28
CA CYS A 383 6.52 -11.15 19.20
C CYS A 383 6.47 -12.63 18.83
N PHE A 384 5.29 -13.06 18.34
CA PHE A 384 5.10 -14.32 17.64
C PHE A 384 4.59 -13.97 16.25
N SER A 385 5.53 -13.78 15.35
CA SER A 385 5.33 -13.30 13.98
C SER A 385 5.15 -14.49 13.03
N SER A 386 4.04 -14.55 12.33
CA SER A 386 3.71 -15.62 11.40
C SER A 386 3.85 -15.12 9.96
N TYR A 387 4.57 -15.87 9.13
CA TYR A 387 4.78 -15.58 7.70
C TYR A 387 4.85 -14.07 7.39
N PRO A 388 5.76 -13.33 8.05
CA PRO A 388 5.81 -11.87 7.95
C PRO A 388 6.17 -11.40 6.54
N ASP A 389 5.69 -10.23 6.17
CA ASP A 389 6.25 -9.48 5.05
C ASP A 389 7.76 -9.37 5.19
N SER A 390 8.46 -9.09 4.09
CA SER A 390 9.91 -9.20 4.02
C SER A 390 10.64 -8.50 5.16
N LEU A 391 11.31 -9.30 6.00
CA LEU A 391 12.11 -8.81 7.13
C LEU A 391 13.49 -8.30 6.70
N ASP A 392 13.92 -8.68 5.48
CA ASP A 392 15.21 -8.33 4.90
C ASP A 392 15.02 -8.02 3.41
N PHE A 393 15.34 -6.81 3.01
CA PHE A 393 15.13 -6.37 1.63
C PHE A 393 16.25 -6.76 0.66
N HIS A 394 17.26 -7.53 1.10
CA HIS A 394 18.08 -8.30 0.15
C HIS A 394 17.19 -9.28 -0.61
N ARG A 395 16.03 -9.63 -0.03
CA ARG A 395 14.94 -10.41 -0.63
C ARG A 395 13.59 -9.79 -0.25
N HIS A 396 13.19 -8.76 -0.98
CA HIS A 396 11.83 -8.23 -0.87
C HIS A 396 10.90 -9.06 -1.74
N GLN A 397 10.19 -10.01 -1.15
CA GLN A 397 9.67 -11.19 -1.85
C GLN A 397 10.83 -11.87 -2.62
N ASP A 398 10.68 -12.12 -3.93
CA ASP A 398 11.75 -12.68 -4.76
C ASP A 398 12.63 -11.62 -5.46
N ILE A 399 12.47 -10.35 -5.10
CA ILE A 399 13.28 -9.25 -5.65
C ILE A 399 14.56 -9.06 -4.81
N PRO A 400 15.75 -9.23 -5.39
CA PRO A 400 17.00 -8.81 -4.74
C PRO A 400 17.16 -7.29 -4.80
N LEU A 401 16.41 -6.57 -3.92
CA LEU A 401 16.15 -5.14 -4.07
C LEU A 401 17.41 -4.27 -4.09
N TYR A 402 18.46 -4.64 -3.33
CA TYR A 402 19.69 -3.85 -3.25
C TYR A 402 20.68 -4.10 -4.39
N THR A 403 20.49 -5.15 -5.17
CA THR A 403 21.47 -5.56 -6.20
C THR A 403 20.91 -5.59 -7.61
N ASN A 404 19.60 -5.73 -7.77
CA ASN A 404 18.96 -5.68 -9.07
C ASN A 404 18.83 -4.24 -9.59
N THR A 405 18.77 -4.10 -10.92
CA THR A 405 18.49 -2.84 -11.61
C THR A 405 17.04 -2.76 -12.08
N ASN A 406 16.31 -3.87 -12.00
CA ASN A 406 14.91 -3.96 -12.43
C ASN A 406 14.12 -4.86 -11.48
N ALA A 407 12.95 -4.41 -11.02
CA ALA A 407 12.08 -5.14 -10.12
C ALA A 407 11.24 -6.22 -10.82
N TYR A 408 11.11 -6.14 -12.15
CA TYR A 408 10.26 -7.03 -12.95
C TYR A 408 11.04 -8.14 -13.64
N LEU A 409 12.32 -7.89 -13.92
CA LEU A 409 13.15 -8.80 -14.70
C LEU A 409 14.44 -9.13 -13.95
N ARG A 410 14.81 -10.40 -13.99
CA ARG A 410 16.13 -10.87 -13.58
C ARG A 410 17.20 -10.46 -14.62
N PRO A 411 18.49 -10.49 -14.29
CA PRO A 411 19.56 -10.16 -15.25
C PRO A 411 19.53 -11.01 -16.52
N ASN A 412 18.98 -12.22 -16.49
CA ASN A 412 18.83 -13.10 -17.65
C ASN A 412 17.56 -12.80 -18.48
N GLY A 413 16.77 -11.79 -18.12
CA GLY A 413 15.56 -11.39 -18.80
C GLY A 413 14.28 -12.17 -18.42
N SER A 414 14.36 -13.14 -17.49
CA SER A 414 13.17 -13.81 -17.00
C SER A 414 12.38 -12.93 -16.04
N ALA A 415 11.05 -13.03 -16.06
CA ALA A 415 10.19 -12.31 -15.13
C ALA A 415 10.42 -12.75 -13.68
N ILE A 416 10.30 -11.81 -12.76
CA ILE A 416 10.31 -12.09 -11.32
C ILE A 416 8.87 -12.40 -10.90
N PRO A 417 8.64 -13.59 -10.30
CA PRO A 417 7.32 -13.95 -9.80
C PRO A 417 6.98 -13.15 -8.53
N SER A 418 5.70 -12.97 -8.30
CA SER A 418 5.16 -12.31 -7.11
C SER A 418 4.22 -13.25 -6.34
N ILE A 419 3.35 -13.95 -7.07
CA ILE A 419 2.42 -14.92 -6.48
C ILE A 419 2.67 -16.29 -7.11
N ARG A 420 2.68 -17.31 -6.27
CA ARG A 420 2.86 -18.71 -6.70
C ARG A 420 1.90 -19.64 -5.96
N ASP A 421 1.75 -20.84 -6.51
CA ASP A 421 1.16 -22.01 -5.88
C ASP A 421 2.05 -23.25 -6.15
N PHE A 422 1.75 -24.36 -5.53
CA PHE A 422 2.44 -25.64 -5.73
C PHE A 422 1.48 -26.75 -6.14
N GLU A 423 1.59 -27.20 -7.37
CA GLU A 423 0.85 -28.34 -7.89
C GLU A 423 1.75 -29.60 -7.91
N ASN A 424 1.37 -30.61 -7.15
CA ASN A 424 2.14 -31.86 -7.04
C ASN A 424 3.65 -31.65 -6.73
N GLY A 425 3.94 -30.68 -5.87
CA GLY A 425 5.30 -30.32 -5.49
C GLY A 425 6.07 -29.47 -6.52
N THR A 426 5.40 -29.04 -7.58
CA THR A 426 5.99 -28.17 -8.60
C THR A 426 5.42 -26.76 -8.45
N GLN A 427 6.30 -25.77 -8.36
CA GLN A 427 5.91 -24.37 -8.31
C GLN A 427 5.22 -23.93 -9.60
N VAL A 428 4.06 -23.31 -9.46
CA VAL A 428 3.31 -22.63 -10.52
C VAL A 428 3.27 -21.14 -10.22
N VAL A 429 3.70 -20.29 -11.15
CA VAL A 429 3.61 -18.82 -11.00
C VAL A 429 2.22 -18.38 -11.41
N LEU A 430 1.49 -17.74 -10.49
CA LEU A 430 0.15 -17.20 -10.71
C LEU A 430 0.21 -15.74 -11.18
N ALA A 431 1.10 -14.94 -10.61
CA ALA A 431 1.36 -13.57 -11.05
C ALA A 431 2.83 -13.20 -10.94
N THR A 432 3.25 -12.24 -11.75
CA THR A 432 4.58 -11.62 -11.68
C THR A 432 4.49 -10.25 -11.02
N VAL A 433 5.61 -9.74 -10.52
CA VAL A 433 5.69 -8.39 -9.94
C VAL A 433 5.19 -7.32 -10.92
N ALA A 434 5.51 -7.47 -12.21
CA ALA A 434 5.01 -6.56 -13.25
C ALA A 434 3.48 -6.59 -13.37
N GLN A 435 2.87 -7.77 -13.35
CA GLN A 435 1.41 -7.91 -13.46
C GLN A 435 0.70 -7.24 -12.28
N GLU A 436 1.14 -7.48 -11.05
CA GLU A 436 0.53 -6.84 -9.87
C GLU A 436 0.70 -5.31 -9.91
N ASN A 437 1.90 -4.80 -10.18
CA ASN A 437 2.13 -3.36 -10.25
C ASN A 437 1.33 -2.69 -11.38
N HIS A 438 1.18 -3.36 -12.54
CA HIS A 438 0.36 -2.85 -13.63
C HIS A 438 -1.13 -2.90 -13.31
N TRP A 439 -1.58 -3.93 -12.60
CA TRP A 439 -2.94 -4.05 -12.10
C TRP A 439 -3.25 -2.95 -11.09
N GLU A 440 -2.35 -2.68 -10.12
CA GLU A 440 -2.50 -1.60 -9.15
C GLU A 440 -2.66 -0.22 -9.81
N LEU A 441 -1.94 0.06 -10.91
CA LEU A 441 -2.06 1.32 -11.64
C LEU A 441 -3.48 1.60 -12.17
N THR A 442 -4.31 0.56 -12.33
CA THR A 442 -5.72 0.74 -12.74
C THR A 442 -6.61 1.24 -11.60
N PHE A 443 -6.21 1.02 -10.34
CA PHE A 443 -6.94 1.43 -9.16
C PHE A 443 -6.44 2.72 -8.54
N GLY A 444 -5.19 3.10 -8.81
CA GLY A 444 -4.63 4.34 -8.33
C GLY A 444 -3.20 4.58 -8.81
N THR A 445 -2.77 5.82 -8.76
CA THR A 445 -1.39 6.23 -9.06
C THR A 445 -0.79 6.96 -7.88
N SER A 446 0.53 7.10 -7.84
CA SER A 446 1.24 7.76 -6.73
C SER A 446 0.95 7.06 -5.39
N SER A 447 0.99 5.74 -5.39
CA SER A 447 0.76 4.85 -4.23
C SER A 447 -0.63 5.01 -3.59
N ARG A 448 -1.67 5.21 -4.40
CA ARG A 448 -3.06 5.39 -3.94
C ARG A 448 -4.02 4.31 -4.44
N SER A 449 -3.50 3.18 -4.91
CA SER A 449 -4.35 2.04 -5.33
C SER A 449 -5.05 1.35 -4.16
N SER A 450 -4.56 1.53 -2.94
CA SER A 450 -4.96 0.78 -1.74
C SER A 450 -4.68 -0.72 -1.86
N LEU A 451 -3.58 -1.07 -2.54
CA LEU A 451 -3.12 -2.43 -2.73
C LEU A 451 -1.68 -2.59 -2.24
N GLN A 452 -1.21 -3.81 -2.14
CA GLN A 452 -0.04 -4.21 -1.36
C GLN A 452 1.27 -3.48 -1.73
N TRP A 453 1.58 -3.35 -3.04
CA TRP A 453 2.81 -2.67 -3.47
C TRP A 453 2.78 -1.18 -3.16
N ASP A 454 1.62 -0.56 -3.29
CA ASP A 454 1.45 0.86 -2.98
C ASP A 454 1.50 1.13 -1.47
N VAL A 455 1.00 0.21 -0.64
CA VAL A 455 1.15 0.36 0.81
C VAL A 455 2.62 0.23 1.21
N TRP A 456 3.37 -0.72 0.66
CA TRP A 456 4.81 -0.83 0.91
C TRP A 456 5.55 0.45 0.51
N ASN A 457 5.21 1.06 -0.64
CA ASN A 457 5.77 2.35 -1.02
C ASN A 457 5.47 3.44 0.01
N SER A 458 4.25 3.47 0.57
CA SER A 458 3.84 4.48 1.54
C SER A 458 4.46 4.27 2.93
N VAL A 459 4.73 3.03 3.30
CA VAL A 459 5.32 2.66 4.59
C VAL A 459 6.85 2.73 4.54
N PHE A 460 7.47 2.05 3.57
CA PHE A 460 8.93 1.91 3.51
C PHE A 460 9.62 3.08 2.81
N GLY A 461 8.89 3.79 1.96
CA GLY A 461 9.40 4.91 1.19
C GLY A 461 9.40 6.23 1.93
N VAL A 462 10.25 7.13 1.49
CA VAL A 462 10.24 8.53 1.90
C VAL A 462 9.19 9.29 1.08
N GLN A 463 8.82 10.47 1.54
CA GLN A 463 7.96 11.38 0.79
C GLN A 463 8.69 11.97 -0.41
N GLY A 464 8.08 11.88 -1.59
CA GLY A 464 8.54 12.57 -2.79
C GLY A 464 8.25 14.08 -2.75
N LEU A 465 8.85 14.82 -3.68
CA LEU A 465 8.68 16.28 -3.78
C LEU A 465 7.24 16.73 -4.07
N ASN A 466 6.45 15.85 -4.69
CA ASN A 466 5.04 16.06 -4.95
C ASN A 466 4.14 15.77 -3.72
N GLY A 467 4.74 15.37 -2.60
CA GLY A 467 4.06 15.03 -1.37
C GLY A 467 3.57 13.58 -1.27
N TYR A 468 3.61 12.81 -2.35
CA TYR A 468 3.25 11.40 -2.35
C TYR A 468 4.45 10.49 -2.06
N PRO A 469 4.23 9.20 -1.74
CA PRO A 469 5.33 8.27 -1.52
C PRO A 469 6.28 8.20 -2.72
N LEU A 470 7.57 8.13 -2.44
CA LEU A 470 8.60 7.93 -3.44
C LEU A 470 8.69 6.45 -3.81
N GLU A 471 8.21 6.11 -5.00
CA GLU A 471 8.24 4.73 -5.48
C GLU A 471 9.68 4.23 -5.68
N PRO A 472 10.02 3.00 -5.28
CA PRO A 472 11.38 2.47 -5.39
C PRO A 472 11.77 2.08 -6.81
N TRP A 473 10.81 1.97 -7.72
CA TRP A 473 11.01 1.71 -9.15
C TRP A 473 9.92 2.36 -9.98
N ASN A 474 10.18 2.49 -11.27
CA ASN A 474 9.17 2.88 -12.24
C ASN A 474 8.12 1.79 -12.40
N LYS A 475 6.88 2.04 -12.02
CA LYS A 475 5.78 1.06 -12.06
C LYS A 475 5.43 0.55 -13.46
N ILE A 476 5.85 1.25 -14.53
CA ILE A 476 5.64 0.80 -15.92
C ILE A 476 6.77 -0.13 -16.36
N THR A 477 8.03 0.24 -16.07
CA THR A 477 9.21 -0.44 -16.62
C THR A 477 9.92 -1.36 -15.65
N GLY A 478 9.67 -1.23 -14.36
CA GLY A 478 10.37 -1.92 -13.29
C GLY A 478 11.78 -1.39 -13.00
N GLU A 479 12.25 -0.31 -13.68
CA GLU A 479 13.57 0.27 -13.43
C GLU A 479 13.68 0.72 -11.97
N ILE A 480 14.61 0.11 -11.22
CA ILE A 480 14.85 0.43 -9.80
C ILE A 480 15.58 1.76 -9.68
N TYR A 481 15.13 2.57 -8.72
CA TYR A 481 15.74 3.84 -8.35
C TYR A 481 16.62 3.67 -7.09
N PRO A 482 17.95 3.49 -7.22
CA PRO A 482 18.80 3.17 -6.07
C PRO A 482 18.70 4.15 -4.92
N ALA A 483 18.45 5.43 -5.21
CA ALA A 483 18.30 6.45 -4.17
C ALA A 483 17.01 6.24 -3.35
N ALA A 484 15.91 5.83 -3.98
CA ALA A 484 14.67 5.51 -3.29
C ALA A 484 14.81 4.23 -2.45
N VAL A 485 15.44 3.21 -3.00
CA VAL A 485 15.71 1.93 -2.29
C VAL A 485 16.61 2.14 -1.06
N GLU A 486 17.54 3.09 -1.10
CA GLU A 486 18.37 3.40 0.06
C GLU A 486 17.55 3.95 1.24
N TYR A 487 16.44 4.64 0.98
CA TYR A 487 15.53 5.05 2.06
C TYR A 487 14.75 3.86 2.64
N TRP A 488 14.38 2.89 1.82
CA TRP A 488 13.72 1.67 2.30
C TRP A 488 14.58 0.90 3.32
N ARG A 489 15.91 1.01 3.22
CA ARG A 489 16.85 0.37 4.16
C ARG A 489 16.57 0.70 5.63
N HIS A 490 15.97 1.85 5.91
CA HIS A 490 15.58 2.22 7.27
C HIS A 490 14.45 1.34 7.84
N MET A 491 13.66 0.74 6.95
CA MET A 491 12.56 -0.17 7.28
C MET A 491 12.94 -1.65 7.09
N ASP A 492 14.14 -1.94 6.61
CA ASP A 492 14.71 -3.29 6.61
C ASP A 492 15.05 -3.66 8.05
N LEU A 493 14.20 -4.52 8.64
CA LEU A 493 14.31 -4.86 10.06
C LEU A 493 15.60 -5.60 10.37
N THR A 494 16.11 -6.42 9.45
CA THR A 494 17.39 -7.11 9.61
C THR A 494 18.54 -6.11 9.59
N ASP A 495 18.59 -5.21 8.62
CA ASP A 495 19.62 -4.15 8.57
C ASP A 495 19.58 -3.28 9.83
N TYR A 496 18.38 -2.94 10.31
CA TYR A 496 18.21 -2.16 11.53
C TYR A 496 18.79 -2.89 12.75
N ILE A 497 18.49 -4.16 12.94
CA ILE A 497 19.01 -4.97 14.05
C ILE A 497 20.54 -5.09 13.95
N VAL A 498 21.05 -5.49 12.79
CA VAL A 498 22.50 -5.76 12.60
C VAL A 498 23.32 -4.48 12.74
N THR A 499 22.84 -3.36 12.22
CA THR A 499 23.51 -2.05 12.37
C THR A 499 23.53 -1.60 13.83
N ASN A 500 22.49 -1.92 14.60
CA ASN A 500 22.34 -1.50 15.99
C ASN A 500 22.70 -2.62 17.00
N TRP A 501 23.42 -3.64 16.56
CA TRP A 501 23.69 -4.86 17.29
C TRP A 501 24.37 -4.63 18.64
N ASN A 502 25.48 -3.89 18.65
CA ASN A 502 26.33 -3.65 19.83
C ASN A 502 26.71 -2.18 20.05
N ASN A 503 26.00 -1.28 19.40
CA ASN A 503 26.15 0.16 19.63
C ASN A 503 25.35 0.62 20.88
N SER A 504 25.01 1.90 20.99
CA SER A 504 24.22 2.43 22.11
C SER A 504 22.82 1.82 22.23
N TYR A 505 22.30 1.20 21.17
CA TYR A 505 21.02 0.49 21.17
C TYR A 505 21.11 -0.93 21.72
N ASN A 506 22.24 -1.61 21.50
CA ASN A 506 22.54 -2.95 22.00
C ASN A 506 21.45 -3.99 21.65
N LEU A 507 20.89 -3.92 20.44
CA LEU A 507 19.76 -4.76 20.05
C LEU A 507 20.10 -6.25 20.05
N GLY A 508 21.37 -6.62 19.78
CA GLY A 508 21.81 -8.00 19.82
C GLY A 508 21.60 -8.69 21.17
N GLU A 509 21.71 -7.96 22.26
CA GLU A 509 21.45 -8.47 23.62
C GLU A 509 19.99 -8.27 24.03
N ILE A 510 19.44 -7.08 23.75
CA ILE A 510 18.09 -6.71 24.20
C ILE A 510 17.01 -7.59 23.58
N LEU A 511 17.15 -7.94 22.28
CA LEU A 511 16.14 -8.71 21.54
C LEU A 511 16.32 -10.23 21.64
N ARG A 512 17.43 -10.71 22.22
CA ARG A 512 17.71 -12.15 22.35
C ARG A 512 16.56 -12.88 23.05
N GLY A 513 16.03 -13.94 22.40
CA GLY A 513 14.95 -14.76 22.93
C GLY A 513 13.58 -14.11 22.94
N ARG A 514 13.40 -12.97 22.25
CA ARG A 514 12.14 -12.22 22.20
C ARG A 514 11.47 -12.23 20.80
N LEU A 515 12.19 -12.67 19.78
CA LEU A 515 11.71 -12.70 18.41
C LEU A 515 11.44 -14.16 18.00
N TYR A 516 10.17 -14.48 17.79
CA TYR A 516 9.67 -15.76 17.34
C TYR A 516 9.07 -15.56 15.95
N VAL A 517 9.64 -16.20 14.93
CA VAL A 517 9.24 -16.05 13.54
C VAL A 517 8.91 -17.41 12.94
N TYR A 518 7.80 -17.48 12.21
CA TYR A 518 7.35 -18.67 11.52
C TYR A 518 7.02 -18.34 10.07
N VAL A 519 7.38 -19.23 9.13
CA VAL A 519 6.96 -19.16 7.73
C VAL A 519 6.93 -20.55 7.11
N GLY A 520 6.08 -20.75 6.11
CA GLY A 520 6.09 -21.94 5.27
C GLY A 520 7.15 -21.85 4.17
N SER A 521 7.79 -22.98 3.81
CA SER A 521 8.79 -22.97 2.72
C SER A 521 8.18 -22.78 1.33
N TRP A 522 6.86 -22.99 1.21
CA TRP A 522 6.07 -22.80 -0.01
C TRP A 522 5.20 -21.51 0.07
N ASP A 523 5.62 -20.57 0.90
CA ASP A 523 4.89 -19.31 1.03
C ASP A 523 4.53 -18.71 -0.33
N ASP A 524 3.24 -18.41 -0.52
CA ASP A 524 2.66 -18.04 -1.82
C ASP A 524 3.21 -16.73 -2.36
N TYR A 525 3.67 -15.85 -1.46
CA TYR A 525 4.19 -14.51 -1.76
C TYR A 525 5.72 -14.42 -1.62
N PHE A 526 6.42 -15.56 -1.58
CA PHE A 526 7.89 -15.62 -1.41
C PHE A 526 8.42 -14.97 -0.11
N LEU A 527 7.59 -14.80 0.91
CA LEU A 527 7.99 -14.15 2.16
C LEU A 527 9.02 -14.97 2.94
N ASN A 528 9.06 -16.28 2.69
CA ASN A 528 10.11 -17.16 3.20
C ASN A 528 11.52 -16.72 2.80
N GLU A 529 11.70 -16.04 1.67
CA GLU A 529 13.02 -15.56 1.20
C GLU A 529 13.59 -14.50 2.15
N GLY A 530 12.77 -13.50 2.51
CA GLY A 530 13.17 -12.46 3.47
C GLY A 530 13.39 -13.00 4.89
N VAL A 531 12.63 -14.03 5.30
CA VAL A 531 12.85 -14.71 6.60
C VAL A 531 14.14 -15.52 6.61
N GLN A 532 14.51 -16.17 5.50
CA GLN A 532 15.79 -16.89 5.38
C GLN A 532 16.98 -15.94 5.46
N GLU A 533 16.91 -14.78 4.80
CA GLU A 533 17.95 -13.75 4.91
C GLU A 533 18.04 -13.20 6.33
N PHE A 534 16.91 -12.90 6.96
CA PHE A 534 16.84 -12.50 8.37
C PHE A 534 17.55 -13.52 9.28
N GLN A 535 17.21 -14.81 9.18
CA GLN A 535 17.84 -15.86 9.97
C GLN A 535 19.36 -15.93 9.71
N THR A 536 19.75 -15.94 8.44
CA THR A 536 21.16 -16.05 8.05
C THR A 536 21.99 -14.90 8.63
N ARG A 537 21.52 -13.67 8.52
CA ARG A 537 22.24 -12.48 8.95
C ARG A 537 22.25 -12.31 10.47
N THR A 538 21.14 -12.60 11.14
CA THR A 538 21.08 -12.54 12.59
C THR A 538 21.87 -13.67 13.25
N ASP A 539 21.90 -14.88 12.67
CA ASP A 539 22.75 -15.99 13.13
C ASP A 539 24.23 -15.69 12.91
N ALA A 540 24.58 -15.03 11.81
CA ALA A 540 25.95 -14.58 11.58
C ALA A 540 26.44 -13.57 12.64
N ALA A 541 25.54 -12.72 13.12
CA ALA A 541 25.84 -11.71 14.14
C ALA A 541 25.81 -12.27 15.58
N GLY A 542 24.82 -13.12 15.92
CA GLY A 542 24.49 -13.54 17.28
C GLY A 542 24.73 -15.01 17.60
N GLY A 543 25.10 -15.80 16.60
CA GLY A 543 25.19 -17.26 16.67
C GLY A 543 23.84 -17.94 16.33
N PRO A 544 23.89 -19.22 15.92
CA PRO A 544 22.70 -19.98 15.52
C PRO A 544 21.60 -19.96 16.60
N GLY A 545 20.38 -19.66 16.16
CA GLY A 545 19.20 -19.58 17.05
C GLY A 545 19.14 -18.30 17.89
N TRP A 546 19.80 -17.23 17.48
CA TRP A 546 19.65 -15.94 18.15
C TRP A 546 18.21 -15.45 18.15
N ALA A 547 17.52 -15.52 17.03
CA ALA A 547 16.07 -15.45 16.94
C ALA A 547 15.48 -16.87 16.82
N ASN A 548 14.26 -17.07 17.29
CA ASN A 548 13.56 -18.35 17.15
C ASN A 548 12.85 -18.39 15.81
N VAL A 549 13.51 -18.87 14.76
CA VAL A 549 12.97 -18.96 13.41
C VAL A 549 12.55 -20.39 13.10
N THR A 550 11.32 -20.59 12.65
CA THR A 550 10.78 -21.86 12.20
C THR A 550 10.34 -21.76 10.75
N ILE A 551 10.96 -22.53 9.86
CA ILE A 551 10.53 -22.66 8.45
C ILE A 551 9.95 -24.07 8.27
N LEU A 552 8.63 -24.16 8.14
CA LEU A 552 7.96 -25.46 7.97
C LEU A 552 8.00 -25.90 6.50
N PRO A 553 8.46 -27.15 6.24
CA PRO A 553 8.47 -27.68 4.89
C PRO A 553 7.07 -27.76 4.27
N GLU A 554 6.97 -27.40 2.99
CA GLU A 554 5.79 -27.61 2.16
C GLU A 554 4.52 -26.93 2.68
N LYS A 555 4.65 -25.91 3.54
CA LYS A 555 3.51 -25.11 4.01
C LYS A 555 3.38 -23.84 3.15
N PRO A 556 2.16 -23.53 2.68
CA PRO A 556 1.86 -22.29 1.99
C PRO A 556 1.78 -21.11 2.97
N HIS A 557 1.39 -19.94 2.46
CA HIS A 557 1.09 -18.77 3.26
C HIS A 557 -0.12 -18.98 4.17
N GLY A 558 0.00 -18.67 5.45
CA GLY A 558 -1.12 -18.73 6.38
C GLY A 558 -0.87 -19.57 7.65
N GLY A 559 -1.92 -19.77 8.42
CA GLY A 559 -1.92 -20.48 9.69
C GLY A 559 -1.52 -19.63 10.89
N ASN A 560 -1.73 -20.17 12.10
CA ASN A 560 -1.19 -19.55 13.31
C ASN A 560 0.31 -19.86 13.44
N TYR A 561 0.98 -19.21 14.38
CA TYR A 561 2.40 -19.46 14.62
C TYR A 561 2.74 -20.97 14.69
N GLN A 562 3.67 -21.41 13.84
CA GLN A 562 4.06 -22.81 13.63
C GLN A 562 2.88 -23.73 13.23
N ASP A 563 1.88 -23.21 12.52
CA ASP A 563 0.68 -23.95 12.08
C ASP A 563 -0.07 -24.63 13.26
N ARG A 564 -0.06 -23.97 14.42
CA ARG A 564 -0.69 -24.48 15.63
C ARG A 564 -2.19 -24.26 15.62
N GLU A 565 -2.90 -25.14 16.31
CA GLU A 565 -4.25 -24.86 16.74
C GLU A 565 -4.31 -23.58 17.59
N ILE A 566 -5.39 -22.80 17.47
CA ILE A 566 -5.52 -21.50 18.15
C ILE A 566 -5.31 -21.57 19.67
N TRP A 567 -5.83 -22.62 20.33
CA TRP A 567 -5.68 -22.76 21.77
C TRP A 567 -4.25 -23.11 22.17
N ASP A 568 -3.61 -24.01 21.43
CA ASP A 568 -2.21 -24.37 21.66
C ASP A 568 -1.28 -23.18 21.38
N TYR A 569 -1.64 -22.31 20.46
CA TYR A 569 -0.93 -21.07 20.18
C TYR A 569 -1.08 -20.08 21.35
N LEU A 570 -2.30 -19.84 21.82
CA LEU A 570 -2.55 -18.91 22.93
C LEU A 570 -1.92 -19.42 24.24
N GLU A 571 -1.94 -20.72 24.47
CA GLU A 571 -1.25 -21.32 25.62
C GLU A 571 0.27 -21.19 25.54
N LEU A 572 0.85 -21.36 24.34
CA LEU A 572 2.29 -21.11 24.11
C LEU A 572 2.66 -19.68 24.51
N VAL A 573 1.88 -18.71 24.05
CA VAL A 573 2.09 -17.29 24.36
C VAL A 573 1.91 -17.02 25.85
N TYR A 574 0.86 -17.57 26.46
CA TYR A 574 0.60 -17.41 27.88
C TYR A 574 1.70 -18.02 28.76
N ASN A 575 2.22 -19.20 28.40
CA ASN A 575 3.34 -19.85 29.09
C ASN A 575 4.62 -19.00 28.97
N TRP A 576 4.88 -18.42 27.78
CA TRP A 576 5.99 -17.49 27.61
C TRP A 576 5.89 -16.31 28.60
N ILE A 577 4.71 -15.72 28.76
CA ILE A 577 4.46 -14.61 29.70
C ILE A 577 4.74 -15.06 31.14
N GLN A 578 4.28 -16.26 31.53
CA GLN A 578 4.53 -16.78 32.86
C GLN A 578 6.01 -17.00 33.16
N ASP A 579 6.76 -17.53 32.16
CA ASP A 579 8.20 -17.81 32.29
C ASP A 579 9.04 -16.54 32.34
N HIS A 580 8.59 -15.46 31.71
CA HIS A 580 9.34 -14.19 31.63
C HIS A 580 8.83 -13.12 32.63
N GLY A 581 7.78 -13.42 33.36
CA GLY A 581 7.29 -12.57 34.44
C GLY A 581 8.21 -12.59 35.67
N PRO A 582 7.95 -11.74 36.66
CA PRO A 582 8.80 -11.61 37.87
C PRO A 582 9.04 -12.90 38.65
N ASN A 583 8.09 -13.83 38.59
CA ASN A 583 8.14 -15.14 39.28
C ASN A 583 8.51 -16.28 38.31
N GLY A 584 8.85 -15.99 37.07
CA GLY A 584 9.16 -16.99 36.06
C GLY A 584 10.59 -17.51 36.14
N THR A 585 10.91 -18.44 35.26
CA THR A 585 12.23 -19.10 35.19
C THR A 585 13.27 -18.22 34.50
N THR A 586 12.86 -17.34 33.59
CA THR A 586 13.70 -16.45 32.80
C THR A 586 13.12 -15.03 32.73
N PRO A 587 13.00 -14.32 33.88
CA PRO A 587 12.37 -13.01 33.90
C PRO A 587 13.11 -12.01 32.99
N LEU A 588 12.37 -11.18 32.29
CA LEU A 588 12.95 -10.10 31.49
C LEU A 588 13.68 -9.11 32.39
N PRO A 589 14.79 -8.51 31.93
CA PRO A 589 15.47 -7.45 32.66
C PRO A 589 14.50 -6.27 32.89
N SER A 590 14.36 -5.85 34.14
CA SER A 590 13.46 -4.77 34.54
C SER A 590 13.90 -3.36 34.13
N ASN A 591 15.10 -3.20 33.56
CA ASN A 591 15.72 -1.91 33.27
C ASN A 591 16.28 -1.84 31.85
N VAL A 592 15.51 -2.23 30.83
CA VAL A 592 15.88 -1.94 29.45
C VAL A 592 15.53 -0.46 29.21
N THR A 593 16.48 0.44 29.46
CA THR A 593 16.34 1.86 29.13
C THR A 593 16.55 2.04 27.66
N VAL A 594 15.50 1.82 26.88
CA VAL A 594 15.47 2.30 25.51
C VAL A 594 14.81 3.68 25.56
N SER A 595 15.46 4.71 25.06
CA SER A 595 14.83 6.02 25.00
C SER A 595 13.64 5.92 24.03
N SER A 596 12.50 6.51 24.36
CA SER A 596 11.31 6.59 23.52
C SER A 596 11.60 7.22 22.14
N SER A 597 12.68 8.02 22.03
CA SER A 597 13.21 8.54 20.78
C SER A 597 13.89 7.49 19.87
N ARG A 598 14.00 6.22 20.31
CA ARG A 598 14.62 5.12 19.55
C ARG A 598 13.61 4.29 18.78
N GLY A 599 12.34 4.39 19.08
CA GLY A 599 11.30 3.95 18.15
C GLY A 599 11.52 4.75 16.89
N ASN A 600 11.39 4.08 15.79
CA ASN A 600 11.39 4.57 14.45
C ASN A 600 11.08 6.08 14.33
N ASN A 601 12.10 6.94 14.49
CA ASN A 601 11.95 8.38 14.41
C ASN A 601 11.96 8.82 12.93
N PHE A 602 11.25 8.06 12.08
CA PHE A 602 11.15 8.29 10.63
C PHE A 602 10.43 9.59 10.28
N THR A 603 9.80 10.26 11.24
CA THR A 603 9.42 11.67 11.06
C THR A 603 10.63 12.60 10.94
N GLU A 604 11.81 12.16 11.36
CA GLU A 604 13.09 12.83 11.10
C GLU A 604 13.79 12.35 9.83
N VAL A 605 13.40 11.21 9.25
CA VAL A 605 13.74 10.84 7.86
C VAL A 605 12.79 11.61 6.94
N LEU A 606 12.82 12.75 7.15
CA LEU A 606 12.58 13.99 6.48
C LEU A 606 12.23 13.84 5.03
N ALA A 607 11.21 14.60 4.72
CA ALA A 607 11.05 15.14 3.40
C ALA A 607 12.40 15.15 2.66
N TYR A 608 12.45 14.49 1.53
CA TYR A 608 13.58 14.38 0.61
C TYR A 608 14.22 15.74 0.25
N GLY A 609 14.36 16.65 1.18
CA GLY A 609 14.87 17.98 1.03
C GLY A 609 16.31 18.20 1.53
N GLY A 610 16.85 17.26 2.30
CA GLY A 610 18.17 17.46 2.92
C GLY A 610 19.37 17.11 2.05
N HIS A 611 19.24 16.22 1.05
CA HIS A 611 20.36 15.70 0.26
C HIS A 611 19.98 15.41 -1.20
N GLN A 612 19.17 16.26 -1.84
CA GLN A 612 18.93 16.12 -3.26
C GLN A 612 20.22 16.34 -4.05
N ALA A 613 20.61 15.36 -4.85
CA ALA A 613 21.70 15.52 -5.79
C ALA A 613 21.35 16.61 -6.82
N ALA A 614 22.31 17.41 -7.22
CA ALA A 614 22.13 18.33 -8.34
C ALA A 614 22.30 17.59 -9.64
N LEU A 615 21.44 17.88 -10.62
CA LEU A 615 21.62 17.40 -12.00
C LEU A 615 22.96 17.91 -12.54
N LYS A 616 23.68 17.07 -13.29
CA LYS A 616 24.96 17.47 -13.87
C LYS A 616 24.76 18.60 -14.87
N ARG A 617 25.55 19.65 -14.73
CA ARG A 617 25.56 20.74 -15.69
C ARG A 617 26.06 20.22 -17.05
N GLN A 618 25.18 20.20 -18.03
CA GLN A 618 25.43 19.80 -19.42
C GLN A 618 24.97 20.93 -20.33
N ALA A 619 24.97 20.69 -21.65
CA ALA A 619 24.57 21.71 -22.63
C ALA A 619 23.17 22.27 -22.32
N PRO A 620 23.00 23.59 -22.11
CA PRO A 620 21.70 24.18 -21.82
C PRO A 620 20.76 24.08 -23.04
N PRO A 621 19.46 24.32 -22.81
CA PRO A 621 18.52 24.53 -23.92
C PRO A 621 19.00 25.63 -24.83
N SER A 622 18.67 25.53 -26.10
CA SER A 622 19.00 26.55 -27.08
C SER A 622 17.84 26.80 -28.05
N ILE A 623 17.78 28.01 -28.58
CA ILE A 623 16.83 28.36 -29.62
C ILE A 623 17.57 28.98 -30.79
N THR A 624 17.06 28.73 -31.99
CA THR A 624 17.51 29.31 -33.24
C THR A 624 16.32 29.79 -34.06
N GLY A 625 16.55 30.60 -35.07
CA GLY A 625 15.49 31.13 -35.95
C GLY A 625 15.17 32.60 -35.69
N GLY A 626 14.18 33.11 -36.35
CA GLY A 626 13.76 34.53 -36.24
C GLY A 626 14.54 35.51 -37.09
N ASP A 627 15.44 35.05 -37.96
CA ASP A 627 16.27 35.95 -38.81
C ASP A 627 15.50 36.64 -39.93
N HIS A 628 14.31 36.14 -40.30
CA HIS A 628 13.41 36.70 -41.28
C HIS A 628 11.98 36.71 -40.77
N CYS A 629 11.63 37.74 -40.02
CA CYS A 629 10.26 38.00 -39.61
C CYS A 629 9.64 39.02 -40.54
N ASP A 630 9.18 38.58 -41.70
CA ASP A 630 8.42 39.43 -42.62
C ASP A 630 7.02 39.63 -42.06
N GLY A 631 6.56 40.84 -41.96
CA GLY A 631 5.36 41.26 -41.24
C GLY A 631 4.03 40.64 -41.68
N ALA A 632 4.00 39.53 -42.40
CA ALA A 632 2.80 38.83 -42.83
C ALA A 632 2.91 37.28 -42.80
N GLY A 633 4.02 36.67 -42.42
CA GLY A 633 4.17 35.21 -42.37
C GLY A 633 5.03 34.78 -41.20
N GLY A 634 4.48 34.05 -40.30
CA GLY A 634 4.95 33.69 -38.96
C GLY A 634 6.44 33.38 -38.83
N CYS A 635 7.09 34.02 -37.90
CA CYS A 635 8.39 33.63 -37.38
C CYS A 635 8.31 32.26 -36.75
N VAL A 636 9.15 31.33 -37.13
CA VAL A 636 9.27 30.03 -36.49
C VAL A 636 10.61 29.97 -35.79
N PHE A 637 10.55 29.64 -34.48
CA PHE A 637 11.73 29.38 -33.66
C PHE A 637 11.89 27.88 -33.53
N GLN A 638 13.10 27.40 -33.64
CA GLN A 638 13.45 26.01 -33.39
C GLN A 638 14.13 25.94 -32.03
N GLY A 639 13.69 25.01 -31.19
CA GLY A 639 14.20 24.80 -29.84
C GLY A 639 14.85 23.44 -29.68
N SER A 640 15.90 23.39 -28.87
CA SER A 640 16.50 22.15 -28.36
C SER A 640 16.47 22.18 -26.82
N VAL A 641 16.06 21.11 -26.22
CA VAL A 641 16.01 20.96 -24.76
C VAL A 641 17.39 20.94 -24.09
N GLY A 642 18.46 20.85 -24.86
CA GLY A 642 19.81 20.71 -24.35
C GLY A 642 20.13 19.26 -23.99
N ARG A 643 21.12 19.07 -23.12
CA ARG A 643 21.54 17.75 -22.68
C ARG A 643 21.33 17.59 -21.17
N TRP A 644 20.69 16.51 -20.78
CA TRP A 644 20.35 16.17 -19.40
C TRP A 644 20.87 14.78 -19.06
N ASP A 645 20.93 14.47 -17.77
CA ASP A 645 21.31 13.14 -17.29
C ASP A 645 20.28 12.10 -17.75
N PRO A 646 20.68 10.83 -17.92
CA PRO A 646 19.74 9.77 -18.22
C PRO A 646 18.63 9.69 -17.15
N GLY A 647 17.39 9.40 -17.58
CA GLY A 647 16.23 9.29 -16.71
C GLY A 647 15.70 10.61 -16.15
N VAL A 648 16.09 11.76 -16.73
CA VAL A 648 15.47 13.05 -16.40
C VAL A 648 14.22 13.23 -17.26
N GLU A 649 13.09 13.46 -16.62
CA GLU A 649 11.85 13.90 -17.27
C GLU A 649 11.95 15.39 -17.58
N LEU A 650 11.55 15.79 -18.78
CA LEU A 650 11.68 17.15 -19.27
C LEU A 650 10.32 17.77 -19.55
N GLU A 651 10.14 18.98 -19.06
CA GLU A 651 8.98 19.82 -19.35
C GLU A 651 9.46 21.13 -19.97
N ALA A 652 8.95 21.45 -21.14
CA ALA A 652 9.33 22.65 -21.90
C ALA A 652 8.25 23.73 -21.82
N GLN A 653 8.69 25.00 -21.77
CA GLN A 653 7.83 26.17 -21.74
C GLN A 653 8.42 27.27 -22.64
N TRP A 654 7.66 27.74 -23.59
CA TRP A 654 8.01 28.92 -24.34
C TRP A 654 7.73 30.19 -23.53
N VAL A 655 8.65 31.14 -23.58
CA VAL A 655 8.60 32.39 -22.79
C VAL A 655 8.81 33.57 -23.71
N VAL A 656 7.90 34.53 -23.71
CA VAL A 656 7.96 35.77 -24.51
C VAL A 656 7.95 36.99 -23.59
N GLY A 657 8.97 37.82 -23.69
CA GLY A 657 9.08 38.98 -22.83
C GLY A 657 9.13 38.67 -21.33
N GLY A 658 9.68 37.49 -20.98
CA GLY A 658 9.78 37.03 -19.60
C GLY A 658 8.50 36.40 -19.04
N LYS A 659 7.42 36.23 -19.83
CA LYS A 659 6.17 35.60 -19.43
C LYS A 659 5.96 34.29 -20.17
N PRO A 660 5.54 33.22 -19.48
CA PRO A 660 5.14 31.96 -20.10
C PRO A 660 4.02 32.17 -21.13
N VAL A 661 4.07 31.42 -22.24
CA VAL A 661 3.07 31.42 -23.30
C VAL A 661 2.55 30.00 -23.50
N GLY A 662 1.26 29.82 -23.36
CA GLY A 662 0.64 28.48 -23.31
C GLY A 662 0.96 27.72 -22.03
N GLU A 663 0.59 26.46 -22.00
CA GLU A 663 0.94 25.55 -20.91
C GLU A 663 2.32 24.93 -21.14
N ALA A 664 2.99 24.53 -20.06
CA ALA A 664 4.20 23.72 -20.15
C ALA A 664 3.84 22.32 -20.66
N PHE A 665 4.72 21.69 -21.43
CA PHE A 665 4.44 20.40 -22.06
C PHE A 665 5.64 19.46 -21.94
N GLY A 666 5.35 18.17 -21.78
CA GLY A 666 6.37 17.12 -21.72
C GLY A 666 7.12 16.98 -23.05
N VAL A 667 8.43 16.75 -22.97
CA VAL A 667 9.31 16.60 -24.15
C VAL A 667 10.36 15.51 -23.91
N ALA A 668 10.76 14.84 -24.97
CA ALA A 668 11.85 13.87 -24.92
C ALA A 668 13.22 14.54 -25.14
N GLN A 669 14.28 13.94 -24.59
CA GLN A 669 15.62 14.39 -24.90
C GLN A 669 15.94 14.17 -26.36
N GLY A 670 16.39 15.24 -27.07
CA GLY A 670 16.68 15.22 -28.50
C GLY A 670 15.47 15.56 -29.38
N GLU A 671 14.31 15.77 -28.79
CA GLU A 671 13.14 16.23 -29.55
C GLU A 671 13.33 17.64 -30.07
N ALA A 672 12.93 17.84 -31.33
CA ALA A 672 12.97 19.15 -31.99
C ALA A 672 11.67 19.89 -31.69
N LEU A 673 11.79 21.05 -31.06
CA LEU A 673 10.67 21.90 -30.68
C LEU A 673 10.52 23.06 -31.65
N SER A 674 9.31 23.48 -31.96
CA SER A 674 9.05 24.66 -32.78
C SER A 674 8.00 25.57 -32.12
N TYR A 675 8.19 26.87 -32.27
CA TYR A 675 7.26 27.88 -31.78
C TYR A 675 7.05 28.98 -32.79
N ALA A 676 5.81 29.26 -33.12
CA ALA A 676 5.42 30.37 -33.97
C ALA A 676 4.57 31.36 -33.15
N PRO A 677 5.08 32.54 -32.80
CA PRO A 677 4.29 33.52 -32.06
C PRO A 677 3.11 34.04 -32.90
N THR A 678 1.91 33.99 -32.35
CA THR A 678 0.67 34.40 -33.03
C THR A 678 0.46 35.91 -33.04
N THR A 679 1.13 36.66 -32.19
CA THR A 679 1.11 38.12 -32.11
C THR A 679 2.54 38.64 -32.02
N ALA A 680 2.99 39.41 -33.04
CA ALA A 680 4.27 40.06 -33.00
C ALA A 680 4.32 41.15 -31.92
N THR A 681 4.66 40.79 -30.70
CA THR A 681 5.04 41.74 -29.66
C THR A 681 6.42 42.26 -30.03
N LYS A 682 6.43 43.39 -30.70
CA LYS A 682 7.67 44.10 -31.11
C LYS A 682 8.57 44.29 -29.90
N ARG A 683 9.85 43.90 -30.04
CA ARG A 683 10.91 44.05 -29.03
C ARG A 683 10.80 43.13 -27.82
N SER A 684 10.16 41.97 -27.92
CA SER A 684 10.18 40.96 -26.85
C SER A 684 11.26 39.93 -27.15
N SER A 685 11.92 39.45 -26.08
CA SER A 685 12.81 38.29 -26.15
C SER A 685 12.01 37.00 -26.14
N ILE A 686 12.39 36.05 -26.94
CA ILE A 686 11.87 34.67 -26.91
C ILE A 686 12.92 33.77 -26.29
N GLN A 687 12.48 32.93 -25.37
CA GLN A 687 13.30 31.94 -24.72
C GLN A 687 12.53 30.60 -24.64
N LEU A 688 13.26 29.50 -24.56
CA LEU A 688 12.78 28.19 -24.16
C LEU A 688 13.29 27.92 -22.74
N TRP A 689 12.39 27.68 -21.82
CA TRP A 689 12.72 27.19 -20.50
C TRP A 689 12.42 25.69 -20.48
N VAL A 690 13.34 24.91 -19.93
CA VAL A 690 13.19 23.47 -19.78
C VAL A 690 13.46 23.11 -18.33
N THR A 691 12.45 22.54 -17.70
CA THR A 691 12.55 22.02 -16.34
C THR A 691 12.80 20.53 -16.41
N GLY A 692 13.91 20.08 -15.83
CA GLY A 692 14.25 18.69 -15.69
C GLY A 692 13.90 18.22 -14.29
N ARG A 693 13.17 17.10 -14.21
CA ARG A 693 12.83 16.41 -12.97
C ARG A 693 13.44 15.01 -13.01
N LYS A 694 14.08 14.64 -11.96
CA LYS A 694 14.57 13.28 -11.76
C LYS A 694 14.44 12.91 -10.31
N LEU A 695 13.92 11.73 -10.10
CA LEU A 695 13.78 11.20 -8.76
C LEU A 695 15.12 11.25 -8.02
N GLY A 696 15.14 11.85 -6.83
CA GLY A 696 16.38 12.00 -6.09
C GLY A 696 17.22 13.23 -6.40
N TYR A 697 16.71 14.11 -7.26
CA TYR A 697 17.44 15.32 -7.67
C TYR A 697 16.59 16.58 -7.48
N VAL A 698 17.25 17.71 -7.28
CA VAL A 698 16.55 19.01 -7.27
C VAL A 698 16.05 19.30 -8.67
N ASP A 699 14.77 19.69 -8.80
CA ASP A 699 14.23 20.19 -10.05
C ASP A 699 15.07 21.35 -10.54
N GLU A 700 15.52 21.32 -11.77
CA GLU A 700 16.32 22.35 -12.36
C GLU A 700 15.65 22.92 -13.61
N THR A 701 15.39 24.23 -13.62
CA THR A 701 14.94 24.93 -14.81
C THR A 701 16.12 25.58 -15.48
N ARG A 702 16.43 25.15 -16.71
CA ARG A 702 17.43 25.74 -17.59
C ARG A 702 16.76 26.60 -18.65
N LYS A 703 17.40 27.73 -18.95
CA LYS A 703 16.87 28.71 -19.88
C LYS A 703 17.78 28.76 -21.10
N SER A 704 17.18 28.82 -22.28
CA SER A 704 17.93 29.07 -23.52
C SER A 704 18.48 30.50 -23.57
N ASN A 705 19.39 30.74 -24.50
CA ASN A 705 19.67 32.10 -24.96
C ASN A 705 18.36 32.80 -25.36
N GLY A 706 18.27 34.12 -25.13
CA GLY A 706 17.15 34.93 -25.57
C GLY A 706 17.38 35.42 -27.01
N ILE A 707 16.40 35.25 -27.92
CA ILE A 707 16.42 35.87 -29.22
C ILE A 707 15.43 37.06 -29.22
N MET A 708 15.94 38.26 -29.52
CA MET A 708 15.09 39.42 -29.64
C MET A 708 14.40 39.43 -31.02
N LEU A 709 13.09 39.56 -31.01
CA LEU A 709 12.32 39.80 -32.23
C LEU A 709 12.79 41.13 -32.83
N LYS A 710 13.52 41.05 -33.94
CA LYS A 710 13.85 42.22 -34.80
C LYS A 710 12.60 42.60 -35.56
N ARG A 711 12.49 43.88 -35.94
CA ARG A 711 11.40 44.39 -36.79
C ARG A 711 11.33 43.67 -38.10
#